data_6a0d72f6cecffcdbc21e4da4ec02a68b
#
_entry.id   6a0d72f6cecffcdbc21e4da4ec02a68b
#
_cell.length_a   1.000
_cell.length_b   1.000
_cell.length_c   1.000
_cell.angle_alpha   90.00
_cell.angle_beta   90.00
_cell.angle_gamma   90.00
#
_symmetry.space_group_name_H-M   'P 1'
#
loop_
_entity.id
_entity.type
_entity.pdbx_description
1 polymer ?
#
loop_
_entity_poly.entity_id
_entity_poly.type
_entity_poly.pdbx_seq_one_letter_code
_entity_poly.pdbx_strand_id
1 'polypeptide(L)'
;MALHKSTLPGGKKIEKGKLRGVESNGMLCGLAELGLDTRDFPYAVITPAALLNDYHPLDKNKPSIPADIKAGDKVFGPVVCAKVLEAAIQPDGSFHTCLDLGGSTACPDTLCANLHEGDLVAYNTKADFICTLEDLHAQQAEFPHCIPDGIFILREDCKPGDDLKPVINADDHVVEFEITPNRPDCLSVIGLAREVAATYQQPLTLHEPEVQGGADGVLTDLLDIETPAADLVPRYTARMVRNVKIAPSPKWMRERLRSMGVRPINNIVDITNYVMLEYGQPMHAFDYRYVKGGRIIVRRAEEGEELTTLDGQVRKLNANHLVIADETRAVGLAGIMGGENSEIVSDTADVVFESACFDGTCIRKGALALGMRTEASAKFEKGLDPMNTLPAVQRACELVELLGAGEVVDGVIDILNHVPQPRTIRMDPKRVNALLGTDIPAAEQYKYLERVEIHTEQHDFPDGPANVVIPSWRADVEGIADLAEEVARFYGYNNIPVTLMRGQTTLGGYSAEQKLENRLGALCRAFGYDEIITYSFISPACYDKIRWPRDYSARKSFQILNPLGEDTSIMRTTTLPSMLDILTRNYNYRNKSARLYELARVYLPGGEDGLANESKVLTLGAYGEDMDFYAMKDRKSVV
;
A
#
# COMPACT_ATOMS: atom_id res chain seq x y z
N MET A 1 2.93 -11.35 -1.31
CA MET A 1 2.67 -11.42 0.13
C MET A 1 3.85 -12.06 0.84
N ALA A 2 4.56 -11.32 1.69
CA ALA A 2 5.61 -11.88 2.53
C ALA A 2 5.02 -12.07 3.93
N LEU A 3 4.50 -13.27 4.20
CA LEU A 3 4.28 -13.68 5.59
C LEU A 3 5.64 -13.92 6.22
N HIS A 4 6.09 -12.94 6.99
CA HIS A 4 7.25 -13.13 7.85
C HIS A 4 6.89 -14.10 8.96
N LYS A 5 7.89 -14.87 9.40
CA LYS A 5 7.85 -15.92 10.43
C LYS A 5 6.95 -15.50 11.61
N SER A 6 5.66 -15.77 11.51
CA SER A 6 4.72 -15.63 12.62
C SER A 6 4.43 -17.02 13.19
N THR A 7 4.24 -17.07 14.48
CA THR A 7 3.72 -18.29 15.13
C THR A 7 2.20 -18.21 15.06
N LEU A 8 1.60 -19.12 14.35
CA LEU A 8 0.15 -19.24 14.31
C LEU A 8 -0.40 -19.72 15.67
N PRO A 9 -1.69 -19.44 15.98
CA PRO A 9 -2.35 -20.05 17.11
C PRO A 9 -2.13 -21.55 17.12
N GLY A 10 -1.69 -22.12 18.25
CA GLY A 10 -1.32 -23.52 18.34
C GLY A 10 0.17 -23.85 18.13
N GLY A 11 1.05 -22.84 18.04
CA GLY A 11 2.51 -23.04 18.04
C GLY A 11 3.11 -23.58 16.74
N LYS A 12 2.35 -23.64 15.63
CA LYS A 12 2.86 -24.07 14.32
C LYS A 12 3.64 -22.92 13.66
N LYS A 13 4.86 -23.19 13.22
CA LYS A 13 5.68 -22.23 12.44
C LYS A 13 5.36 -22.38 10.95
N ILE A 14 5.20 -21.23 10.28
CA ILE A 14 5.06 -21.19 8.82
C ILE A 14 6.46 -21.19 8.21
N GLU A 15 6.78 -22.17 7.38
CA GLU A 15 8.02 -22.21 6.62
C GLU A 15 7.91 -21.32 5.36
N LYS A 16 8.93 -20.47 5.16
CA LYS A 16 9.08 -19.63 3.98
C LYS A 16 9.03 -20.51 2.72
N GLY A 17 7.98 -20.38 1.93
CA GLY A 17 7.84 -21.14 0.66
C GLY A 17 6.54 -21.92 0.50
N LYS A 18 5.82 -22.26 1.58
CA LYS A 18 4.53 -22.98 1.49
C LYS A 18 3.35 -22.11 1.06
N LEU A 19 3.53 -20.80 1.04
CA LEU A 19 2.51 -19.81 0.64
C LEU A 19 2.79 -19.19 -0.73
N ARG A 20 3.66 -19.76 -1.55
CA ARG A 20 3.84 -19.35 -2.94
C ARG A 20 2.60 -19.74 -3.75
N GLY A 21 1.86 -18.77 -4.24
CA GLY A 21 0.70 -18.96 -5.08
C GLY A 21 -0.63 -18.65 -4.40
N VAL A 22 -0.62 -18.02 -3.22
CA VAL A 22 -1.83 -17.50 -2.59
C VAL A 22 -2.15 -16.16 -3.23
N GLU A 23 -2.74 -16.20 -4.39
CA GLU A 23 -3.37 -15.06 -5.04
C GLU A 23 -4.79 -14.90 -4.48
N SER A 24 -5.26 -13.68 -4.39
CA SER A 24 -6.52 -13.16 -3.84
C SER A 24 -7.55 -14.14 -3.22
N ASN A 25 -8.05 -15.10 -3.95
CA ASN A 25 -8.99 -16.11 -3.41
C ASN A 25 -8.30 -17.35 -2.80
N GLY A 26 -7.02 -17.52 -3.01
CA GLY A 26 -6.24 -18.65 -2.49
C GLY A 26 -5.83 -18.51 -1.02
N MET A 27 -6.00 -17.32 -0.40
CA MET A 27 -5.54 -17.12 0.97
C MET A 27 -6.36 -17.94 1.98
N LEU A 28 -7.67 -17.98 1.79
CA LEU A 28 -8.55 -18.82 2.64
C LEU A 28 -8.33 -20.30 2.39
N CYS A 29 -8.10 -20.70 1.14
CA CYS A 29 -7.70 -22.06 0.79
C CYS A 29 -6.33 -22.43 1.37
N GLY A 30 -5.36 -21.51 1.30
CA GLY A 30 -4.03 -21.70 1.89
C GLY A 30 -4.04 -21.87 3.40
N LEU A 31 -4.93 -21.18 4.11
CA LEU A 31 -5.12 -21.37 5.55
C LEU A 31 -5.72 -22.74 5.86
N ALA A 32 -6.69 -23.19 5.06
CA ALA A 32 -7.29 -24.51 5.19
C ALA A 32 -6.27 -25.64 4.91
N GLU A 33 -5.39 -25.48 3.91
CA GLU A 33 -4.30 -26.42 3.61
C GLU A 33 -3.26 -26.49 4.74
N LEU A 34 -3.12 -25.43 5.52
CA LEU A 34 -2.29 -25.41 6.73
C LEU A 34 -3.00 -26.02 7.95
N GLY A 35 -4.24 -26.50 7.78
CA GLY A 35 -5.05 -27.09 8.85
C GLY A 35 -5.56 -26.05 9.85
N LEU A 36 -5.69 -24.81 9.42
CA LEU A 36 -6.29 -23.73 10.20
C LEU A 36 -7.76 -23.61 9.81
N ASP A 37 -8.63 -23.52 10.80
CA ASP A 37 -10.05 -23.24 10.56
C ASP A 37 -10.20 -21.76 10.23
N THR A 38 -10.69 -21.45 9.02
CA THR A 38 -10.94 -20.07 8.61
C THR A 38 -11.99 -19.36 9.46
N ARG A 39 -12.77 -20.11 10.23
CA ARG A 39 -13.72 -19.58 11.22
C ARG A 39 -13.02 -18.99 12.45
N ASP A 40 -11.77 -19.39 12.71
CA ASP A 40 -10.93 -18.82 13.77
C ASP A 40 -10.35 -17.45 13.38
N PHE A 41 -10.50 -17.05 12.10
CA PHE A 41 -10.04 -15.78 11.56
C PHE A 41 -11.17 -15.06 10.82
N PRO A 42 -12.22 -14.64 11.54
CA PRO A 42 -13.45 -14.14 10.91
C PRO A 42 -13.29 -12.78 10.23
N TYR A 43 -12.19 -12.07 10.45
CA TYR A 43 -11.99 -10.71 9.94
C TYR A 43 -10.57 -10.48 9.47
N ALA A 44 -10.46 -9.93 8.27
CA ALA A 44 -9.24 -9.32 7.83
C ALA A 44 -9.06 -8.00 8.58
N VAL A 45 -8.10 -7.93 9.45
CA VAL A 45 -7.65 -6.69 10.04
C VAL A 45 -6.26 -6.41 9.49
N ILE A 46 -6.10 -5.25 8.90
CA ILE A 46 -4.82 -4.82 8.35
C ILE A 46 -4.11 -4.08 9.46
N THR A 47 -3.03 -4.63 9.97
CA THR A 47 -2.14 -3.86 10.81
C THR A 47 -0.75 -3.84 10.23
N PRO A 48 0.05 -2.83 10.54
CA PRO A 48 1.46 -2.89 10.33
C PRO A 48 2.03 -4.11 11.04
N ALA A 49 2.95 -4.77 10.40
CA ALA A 49 3.68 -5.89 10.97
C ALA A 49 4.36 -5.57 12.33
N ALA A 50 4.38 -4.30 12.73
CA ALA A 50 4.84 -3.84 14.03
C ALA A 50 4.14 -4.49 15.22
N LEU A 51 2.86 -4.87 15.05
CA LEU A 51 2.12 -5.59 16.10
C LEU A 51 2.31 -7.11 16.01
N LEU A 52 2.96 -7.59 14.96
CA LEU A 52 3.29 -8.98 14.77
C LEU A 52 4.68 -9.27 15.30
N ASN A 53 4.76 -9.48 16.59
CA ASN A 53 5.99 -9.93 17.23
C ASN A 53 7.18 -9.00 16.94
N ASP A 54 8.27 -9.54 16.54
CA ASP A 54 9.60 -8.99 16.39
C ASP A 54 9.83 -8.17 15.11
N TYR A 55 8.77 -7.79 14.38
CA TYR A 55 8.97 -7.13 13.10
C TYR A 55 8.45 -5.71 13.09
N HIS A 56 9.36 -4.75 12.91
CA HIS A 56 9.05 -3.35 12.69
C HIS A 56 9.51 -2.94 11.28
N PRO A 57 8.62 -2.95 10.26
CA PRO A 57 9.03 -2.74 8.87
C PRO A 57 9.44 -1.31 8.56
N LEU A 58 9.11 -0.34 9.41
CA LEU A 58 9.18 1.08 9.09
C LEU A 58 10.49 1.75 9.50
N ASP A 59 11.30 1.13 10.35
CA ASP A 59 12.59 1.71 10.72
C ASP A 59 13.69 0.67 10.77
N LYS A 60 14.42 0.53 9.67
CA LYS A 60 15.58 -0.36 9.57
C LYS A 60 16.74 0.05 10.50
N ASN A 61 16.69 1.25 11.08
CA ASN A 61 17.76 1.83 11.89
C ASN A 61 17.43 1.88 13.38
N LYS A 62 16.18 1.58 13.76
CA LYS A 62 15.81 1.42 15.17
C LYS A 62 15.54 -0.06 15.44
N PRO A 63 16.35 -0.74 16.22
CA PRO A 63 15.97 -2.00 16.81
C PRO A 63 14.80 -1.72 17.75
N SER A 64 13.59 -1.88 17.22
CA SER A 64 12.35 -1.68 17.97
C SER A 64 12.12 -2.78 19.01
N ILE A 65 13.00 -3.76 19.06
CA ILE A 65 12.85 -4.94 19.90
C ILE A 65 14.23 -5.24 20.50
N PRO A 66 14.34 -5.46 21.82
CA PRO A 66 15.57 -5.88 22.44
C PRO A 66 16.18 -7.08 21.71
N ALA A 67 17.49 -7.06 21.51
CA ALA A 67 18.20 -8.07 20.72
C ALA A 67 18.04 -9.52 21.24
N ASP A 68 17.53 -9.69 22.44
CA ASP A 68 17.26 -10.96 23.10
C ASP A 68 15.83 -11.48 22.85
N ILE A 69 14.92 -10.69 22.25
CA ILE A 69 13.58 -11.13 21.83
C ILE A 69 13.68 -11.82 20.48
N LYS A 70 13.35 -13.11 20.45
CA LYS A 70 13.38 -13.93 19.23
C LYS A 70 12.04 -13.91 18.50
N ALA A 71 12.08 -14.16 17.21
CA ALA A 71 10.88 -14.36 16.41
C ALA A 71 9.97 -15.43 17.03
N GLY A 72 8.74 -15.04 17.36
CA GLY A 72 7.75 -15.91 18.04
C GLY A 72 7.64 -15.71 19.54
N ASP A 73 8.50 -14.87 20.15
CA ASP A 73 8.30 -14.39 21.51
C ASP A 73 7.18 -13.34 21.56
N LYS A 74 6.63 -13.07 22.74
CA LYS A 74 5.67 -11.98 22.93
C LYS A 74 6.35 -10.64 22.60
N VAL A 75 5.64 -9.74 21.91
CA VAL A 75 6.19 -8.45 21.50
C VAL A 75 6.73 -7.64 22.68
N PHE A 76 6.00 -7.63 23.77
CA PHE A 76 6.39 -6.92 24.97
C PHE A 76 7.25 -7.77 25.92
N GLY A 77 7.70 -8.95 25.45
CA GLY A 77 8.39 -9.90 26.32
C GLY A 77 7.49 -10.35 27.49
N PRO A 78 8.05 -10.74 28.62
CA PRO A 78 7.32 -11.11 29.81
C PRO A 78 6.88 -9.87 30.62
N VAL A 79 6.04 -9.00 30.03
CA VAL A 79 5.50 -7.83 30.71
C VAL A 79 4.14 -8.17 31.30
N VAL A 80 3.99 -7.88 32.58
CA VAL A 80 2.76 -8.13 33.34
C VAL A 80 2.21 -6.86 33.99
N CYS A 81 0.93 -6.89 34.32
CA CYS A 81 0.33 -5.87 35.17
C CYS A 81 0.85 -6.02 36.61
N ALA A 82 1.29 -4.94 37.21
CA ALA A 82 1.74 -4.92 38.57
C ALA A 82 1.04 -3.80 39.35
N LYS A 83 0.78 -4.00 40.65
CA LYS A 83 0.23 -2.95 41.49
C LYS A 83 1.34 -2.39 42.39
N VAL A 84 1.45 -1.08 42.43
CA VAL A 84 2.37 -0.39 43.30
C VAL A 84 1.89 -0.48 44.76
N LEU A 85 2.67 -1.14 45.60
CA LEU A 85 2.42 -1.24 47.04
C LEU A 85 3.10 -0.11 47.82
N GLU A 86 4.28 0.28 47.40
CA GLU A 86 5.06 1.34 48.02
C GLU A 86 5.91 2.05 46.97
N ALA A 87 6.06 3.37 47.11
CA ALA A 87 6.95 4.19 46.31
C ALA A 87 7.63 5.24 47.20
N ALA A 88 8.92 5.06 47.50
CA ALA A 88 9.70 5.91 48.39
C ALA A 88 10.85 6.59 47.66
N ILE A 89 11.02 7.89 47.86
CA ILE A 89 12.14 8.67 47.27
C ILE A 89 13.43 8.31 48.01
N GLN A 90 14.47 7.97 47.26
CA GLN A 90 15.82 7.72 47.76
C GLN A 90 16.65 9.02 47.80
N PRO A 91 17.77 9.02 48.55
CA PRO A 91 18.65 10.20 48.67
C PRO A 91 19.30 10.65 47.36
N ASP A 92 19.38 9.77 46.35
CA ASP A 92 19.91 10.05 45.02
C ASP A 92 18.85 10.59 44.03
N GLY A 93 17.60 10.71 44.51
CA GLY A 93 16.47 11.20 43.71
C GLY A 93 15.74 10.12 42.91
N SER A 94 16.16 8.86 42.98
CA SER A 94 15.39 7.74 42.43
C SER A 94 14.24 7.36 43.35
N PHE A 95 13.27 6.60 42.79
CA PHE A 95 12.15 6.02 43.55
C PHE A 95 12.41 4.53 43.73
N HIS A 96 12.49 4.11 44.98
CA HIS A 96 12.41 2.69 45.33
C HIS A 96 10.93 2.30 45.33
N THR A 97 10.59 1.25 44.59
CA THR A 97 9.22 0.79 44.49
C THR A 97 9.07 -0.64 44.98
N CYS A 98 7.92 -0.99 45.51
CA CYS A 98 7.53 -2.36 45.77
C CYS A 98 6.24 -2.68 45.03
N LEU A 99 6.26 -3.73 44.21
CA LEU A 99 5.20 -4.10 43.29
C LEU A 99 4.58 -5.45 43.69
N ASP A 100 3.26 -5.55 43.67
CA ASP A 100 2.54 -6.83 43.74
C ASP A 100 2.36 -7.37 42.34
N LEU A 101 2.76 -8.60 42.08
CA LEU A 101 2.65 -9.33 40.83
C LEU A 101 1.62 -10.47 40.90
N GLY A 102 0.69 -10.44 41.88
CA GLY A 102 -0.37 -11.44 42.01
C GLY A 102 0.05 -12.79 42.61
N GLY A 103 1.21 -12.87 43.21
CA GLY A 103 1.73 -14.11 43.85
C GLY A 103 3.21 -14.01 44.23
N SER A 104 3.84 -12.93 43.81
CA SER A 104 5.20 -12.55 44.18
C SER A 104 5.30 -11.04 44.23
N THR A 105 6.38 -10.54 44.76
CA THR A 105 6.71 -9.11 44.78
C THR A 105 8.02 -8.84 44.06
N ALA A 106 8.14 -7.66 43.45
CA ALA A 106 9.37 -7.14 42.87
C ALA A 106 9.63 -5.73 43.41
N CYS A 107 10.88 -5.33 43.53
CA CYS A 107 11.21 -4.01 44.07
C CYS A 107 12.22 -3.27 43.18
N PRO A 108 11.85 -2.92 41.93
CA PRO A 108 12.70 -2.16 41.04
C PRO A 108 12.78 -0.69 41.43
N ASP A 109 13.94 -0.07 41.12
CA ASP A 109 14.11 1.38 41.22
C ASP A 109 13.75 2.05 39.90
N THR A 110 13.23 3.30 39.96
CA THR A 110 12.93 4.10 38.78
C THR A 110 13.26 5.57 38.97
N LEU A 111 13.60 6.28 37.90
CA LEU A 111 13.82 7.73 37.91
C LEU A 111 12.52 8.52 37.64
N CYS A 112 11.45 7.85 37.29
CA CYS A 112 10.19 8.50 36.95
C CYS A 112 9.36 8.82 38.20
N ALA A 113 8.93 10.07 38.31
CA ALA A 113 8.24 10.60 39.48
C ALA A 113 6.70 10.54 39.41
N ASN A 114 6.13 10.00 38.33
CA ASN A 114 4.69 9.97 38.08
C ASN A 114 3.99 8.72 38.66
N LEU A 115 4.56 8.12 39.68
CA LEU A 115 4.15 6.85 40.27
C LEU A 115 3.61 7.08 41.69
N HIS A 116 2.48 6.44 42.03
CA HIS A 116 1.85 6.51 43.35
C HIS A 116 1.46 5.13 43.85
N GLU A 117 1.35 5.00 45.16
CA GLU A 117 0.80 3.79 45.78
C GLU A 117 -0.62 3.51 45.26
N GLY A 118 -0.87 2.27 44.88
CA GLY A 118 -2.14 1.83 44.32
C GLY A 118 -2.23 1.87 42.82
N ASP A 119 -1.30 2.54 42.12
CA ASP A 119 -1.27 2.56 40.66
C ASP A 119 -1.06 1.15 40.09
N LEU A 120 -1.69 0.88 38.96
CA LEU A 120 -1.39 -0.28 38.13
C LEU A 120 -0.40 0.12 37.05
N VAL A 121 0.66 -0.66 36.90
CA VAL A 121 1.78 -0.36 36.00
C VAL A 121 2.16 -1.58 35.17
N ALA A 122 2.83 -1.35 34.05
CA ALA A 122 3.45 -2.41 33.24
C ALA A 122 4.85 -2.72 33.78
N TYR A 123 5.09 -3.97 34.13
CA TYR A 123 6.37 -4.40 34.70
C TYR A 123 7.00 -5.52 33.85
N ASN A 124 8.25 -5.34 33.45
CA ASN A 124 9.02 -6.34 32.72
C ASN A 124 9.68 -7.30 33.71
N THR A 125 9.15 -8.51 33.80
CA THR A 125 9.62 -9.53 34.77
C THR A 125 10.98 -10.11 34.45
N LYS A 126 11.47 -9.98 33.21
CA LYS A 126 12.79 -10.50 32.81
C LYS A 126 13.90 -9.49 33.01
N ALA A 127 13.61 -8.24 32.67
CA ALA A 127 14.60 -7.16 32.76
C ALA A 127 14.52 -6.36 34.07
N ASP A 128 13.56 -6.67 34.94
CA ASP A 128 13.36 -6.12 36.28
C ASP A 128 13.24 -4.59 36.32
N PHE A 129 12.30 -4.04 35.49
CA PHE A 129 12.00 -2.62 35.50
C PHE A 129 10.51 -2.33 35.20
N ILE A 130 10.05 -1.15 35.64
CA ILE A 130 8.71 -0.63 35.33
C ILE A 130 8.76 0.06 33.96
N CYS A 131 7.88 -0.35 33.05
CA CYS A 131 7.91 0.12 31.66
C CYS A 131 7.40 1.54 31.51
N THR A 132 8.01 2.28 30.60
CA THR A 132 7.52 3.54 30.02
C THR A 132 6.74 3.27 28.73
N LEU A 133 6.16 4.32 28.12
CA LEU A 133 5.58 4.20 26.78
C LEU A 133 6.63 3.76 25.73
N GLU A 134 7.86 4.27 25.84
CA GLU A 134 8.95 3.94 24.93
C GLU A 134 9.33 2.46 25.01
N ASP A 135 9.41 1.91 26.22
CA ASP A 135 9.71 0.48 26.45
C ASP A 135 8.66 -0.45 25.84
N LEU A 136 7.41 0.03 25.72
CA LEU A 136 6.30 -0.70 25.11
C LEU A 136 6.14 -0.35 23.63
N HIS A 137 7.00 0.50 23.06
CA HIS A 137 6.88 1.02 21.69
C HIS A 137 5.51 1.66 21.42
N ALA A 138 4.87 2.19 22.46
CA ALA A 138 3.58 2.84 22.42
C ALA A 138 3.75 4.37 22.33
N GLN A 139 2.76 5.04 21.80
CA GLN A 139 2.74 6.50 21.68
C GLN A 139 1.72 7.12 22.62
N GLN A 140 1.97 8.36 23.05
CA GLN A 140 1.05 9.09 23.93
C GLN A 140 -0.35 9.24 23.30
N ALA A 141 -0.45 9.39 22.00
CA ALA A 141 -1.73 9.47 21.30
C ALA A 141 -2.59 8.19 21.42
N GLU A 142 -1.94 7.03 21.58
CA GLU A 142 -2.62 5.75 21.82
C GLU A 142 -3.09 5.64 23.28
N PHE A 143 -2.30 6.21 24.20
CA PHE A 143 -2.55 6.22 25.64
C PHE A 143 -2.49 7.65 26.20
N PRO A 144 -3.48 8.50 25.92
CA PRO A 144 -3.42 9.93 26.20
C PRO A 144 -3.31 10.29 27.70
N HIS A 145 -3.60 9.36 28.58
CA HIS A 145 -3.47 9.52 30.01
C HIS A 145 -2.04 9.32 30.53
N CYS A 146 -1.14 8.78 29.69
CA CYS A 146 0.25 8.56 30.06
C CYS A 146 1.11 9.78 29.74
N ILE A 147 2.15 9.99 30.55
CA ILE A 147 3.15 11.03 30.31
C ILE A 147 4.22 10.46 29.36
N PRO A 148 4.69 11.21 28.34
CA PRO A 148 5.63 10.69 27.34
C PRO A 148 6.90 10.06 27.93
N ASP A 149 7.52 10.72 28.89
CA ASP A 149 8.77 10.30 29.54
C ASP A 149 8.53 9.66 30.92
N GLY A 150 7.29 9.26 31.21
CA GLY A 150 6.91 8.70 32.51
C GLY A 150 6.59 7.22 32.45
N ILE A 151 6.39 6.63 33.64
CA ILE A 151 5.89 5.27 33.78
C ILE A 151 4.54 5.12 33.08
N PHE A 152 4.37 3.99 32.42
CA PHE A 152 3.09 3.60 31.80
C PHE A 152 2.10 3.18 32.89
N ILE A 153 1.18 4.10 33.23
CA ILE A 153 0.12 3.85 34.20
C ILE A 153 -1.08 3.23 33.48
N LEU A 154 -1.51 2.06 33.95
CA LEU A 154 -2.67 1.35 33.44
C LEU A 154 -3.96 1.94 34.00
N ARG A 155 -4.94 2.14 33.14
CA ARG A 155 -6.33 2.49 33.51
C ARG A 155 -7.31 1.39 33.15
N GLU A 156 -6.83 0.34 32.55
CA GLU A 156 -7.57 -0.85 32.17
C GLU A 156 -7.85 -1.72 33.39
N ASP A 157 -9.00 -2.41 33.37
CA ASP A 157 -9.33 -3.42 34.37
C ASP A 157 -8.38 -4.60 34.22
N CYS A 158 -7.46 -4.74 35.16
CA CYS A 158 -6.52 -5.86 35.22
C CYS A 158 -6.15 -6.20 36.68
N LYS A 159 -5.61 -7.37 36.87
CA LYS A 159 -5.12 -7.84 38.16
C LYS A 159 -3.60 -7.94 38.12
N PRO A 160 -2.92 -7.74 39.27
CA PRO A 160 -1.51 -8.04 39.38
C PRO A 160 -1.19 -9.45 38.87
N GLY A 161 -0.21 -9.58 38.00
CA GLY A 161 0.21 -10.82 37.35
C GLY A 161 -0.44 -11.13 36.01
N ASP A 162 -1.46 -10.37 35.59
CA ASP A 162 -2.07 -10.53 34.26
C ASP A 162 -1.05 -10.18 33.16
N ASP A 163 -1.05 -10.94 32.05
CA ASP A 163 -0.28 -10.58 30.86
C ASP A 163 -0.75 -9.23 30.31
N LEU A 164 0.17 -8.29 30.12
CA LEU A 164 -0.17 -6.94 29.65
C LEU A 164 -0.85 -6.94 28.28
N LYS A 165 -0.45 -7.83 27.40
CA LYS A 165 -0.85 -7.84 25.99
C LYS A 165 -2.37 -7.81 25.78
N PRO A 166 -3.16 -8.75 26.35
CA PRO A 166 -4.60 -8.69 26.22
C PRO A 166 -5.23 -7.49 26.95
N VAL A 167 -4.62 -7.02 28.05
CA VAL A 167 -5.13 -5.88 28.83
C VAL A 167 -5.15 -4.58 28.03
N ILE A 168 -4.09 -4.35 27.24
CA ILE A 168 -4.01 -3.18 26.35
C ILE A 168 -4.44 -3.49 24.91
N ASN A 169 -5.06 -4.64 24.69
CA ASN A 169 -5.56 -5.09 23.39
C ASN A 169 -4.45 -5.12 22.30
N ALA A 170 -3.30 -5.66 22.65
CA ALA A 170 -2.13 -5.75 21.78
C ALA A 170 -1.87 -7.18 21.25
N ASP A 171 -2.76 -8.15 21.51
CA ASP A 171 -2.72 -9.51 21.00
C ASP A 171 -3.70 -9.74 19.85
N ASP A 172 -3.80 -8.77 18.97
CA ASP A 172 -4.69 -8.78 17.82
C ASP A 172 -4.18 -9.71 16.70
N HIS A 173 -5.11 -10.20 15.88
CA HIS A 173 -4.81 -11.01 14.70
C HIS A 173 -5.03 -10.18 13.44
N VAL A 174 -3.95 -9.96 12.71
CA VAL A 174 -3.96 -9.11 11.54
C VAL A 174 -3.70 -9.91 10.28
N VAL A 175 -4.52 -9.68 9.28
CA VAL A 175 -4.32 -10.21 7.93
C VAL A 175 -4.09 -9.05 6.98
N GLU A 176 -2.91 -9.01 6.37
CA GLU A 176 -2.58 -8.02 5.35
C GLU A 176 -3.01 -8.53 3.97
N PHE A 177 -3.85 -7.76 3.29
CA PHE A 177 -4.26 -8.03 1.91
C PHE A 177 -3.46 -7.18 0.94
N GLU A 178 -2.91 -7.80 -0.08
CA GLU A 178 -2.39 -7.11 -1.25
C GLU A 178 -3.55 -6.91 -2.24
N ILE A 179 -4.16 -5.74 -2.23
CA ILE A 179 -5.26 -5.40 -3.12
C ILE A 179 -4.70 -4.95 -4.48
N THR A 180 -5.15 -5.61 -5.53
CA THR A 180 -4.77 -5.25 -6.91
C THR A 180 -5.33 -3.89 -7.33
N PRO A 181 -4.64 -3.14 -8.21
CA PRO A 181 -5.05 -1.78 -8.57
C PRO A 181 -6.44 -1.67 -9.20
N ASN A 182 -6.97 -2.74 -9.77
CA ASN A 182 -8.30 -2.79 -10.39
C ASN A 182 -9.45 -2.92 -9.37
N ARG A 183 -9.15 -3.19 -8.09
CA ARG A 183 -10.15 -3.37 -7.03
C ARG A 183 -10.04 -2.29 -5.95
N PRO A 184 -10.20 -0.98 -6.30
CA PRO A 184 -10.16 0.10 -5.31
C PRO A 184 -11.28 0.01 -4.26
N ASP A 185 -12.41 -0.62 -4.58
CA ASP A 185 -13.50 -0.92 -3.65
C ASP A 185 -13.02 -1.72 -2.43
N CYS A 186 -12.11 -2.66 -2.63
CA CYS A 186 -11.53 -3.50 -1.57
C CYS A 186 -10.47 -2.78 -0.69
N LEU A 187 -10.14 -1.51 -0.97
CA LEU A 187 -9.31 -0.69 -0.08
C LEU A 187 -10.10 -0.12 1.11
N SER A 188 -11.15 -0.82 1.53
CA SER A 188 -12.04 -0.46 2.62
C SER A 188 -12.56 -1.69 3.36
N VAL A 189 -12.95 -1.48 4.63
CA VAL A 189 -13.60 -2.53 5.42
C VAL A 189 -14.92 -2.95 4.77
N ILE A 190 -15.72 -2.01 4.28
CA ILE A 190 -17.00 -2.28 3.60
C ILE A 190 -16.79 -3.10 2.34
N GLY A 191 -15.81 -2.74 1.49
CA GLY A 191 -15.52 -3.49 0.27
C GLY A 191 -15.05 -4.92 0.54
N LEU A 192 -14.18 -5.10 1.55
CA LEU A 192 -13.77 -6.43 1.99
C LEU A 192 -14.94 -7.21 2.60
N ALA A 193 -15.84 -6.54 3.34
CA ALA A 193 -17.03 -7.19 3.89
C ALA A 193 -17.97 -7.71 2.80
N ARG A 194 -18.14 -6.97 1.68
CA ARG A 194 -18.88 -7.45 0.50
C ARG A 194 -18.26 -8.74 -0.06
N GLU A 195 -16.95 -8.76 -0.24
CA GLU A 195 -16.24 -9.95 -0.74
C GLU A 195 -16.33 -11.15 0.22
N VAL A 196 -16.22 -10.91 1.51
CA VAL A 196 -16.37 -11.95 2.54
C VAL A 196 -17.80 -12.50 2.54
N ALA A 197 -18.80 -11.62 2.52
CA ALA A 197 -20.20 -12.00 2.47
C ALA A 197 -20.53 -12.83 1.22
N ALA A 198 -20.04 -12.40 0.06
CA ALA A 198 -20.20 -13.13 -1.21
C ALA A 198 -19.55 -14.50 -1.17
N THR A 199 -18.32 -14.59 -0.63
CA THR A 199 -17.55 -15.83 -0.55
C THR A 199 -18.19 -16.84 0.39
N TYR A 200 -18.59 -16.41 1.58
CA TYR A 200 -19.19 -17.28 2.59
C TYR A 200 -20.71 -17.41 2.48
N GLN A 201 -21.33 -16.75 1.50
CA GLN A 201 -22.78 -16.71 1.28
C GLN A 201 -23.53 -16.28 2.55
N GLN A 202 -23.00 -15.30 3.25
CA GLN A 202 -23.62 -14.71 4.41
C GLN A 202 -24.33 -13.40 4.03
N PRO A 203 -25.42 -13.05 4.70
CA PRO A 203 -26.06 -11.76 4.49
C PRO A 203 -25.13 -10.64 4.94
N LEU A 204 -25.08 -9.57 4.18
CA LEU A 204 -24.38 -8.33 4.51
C LEU A 204 -25.41 -7.28 4.92
N THR A 205 -25.24 -6.70 6.11
CA THR A 205 -26.00 -5.54 6.55
C THR A 205 -25.04 -4.38 6.69
N LEU A 206 -25.18 -3.39 5.82
CA LEU A 206 -24.42 -2.15 5.92
C LEU A 206 -25.14 -1.17 6.82
N HIS A 207 -24.37 -0.43 7.60
CA HIS A 207 -24.88 0.67 8.40
C HIS A 207 -25.20 1.87 7.50
N GLU A 208 -26.39 2.41 7.63
CA GLU A 208 -26.78 3.67 6.98
C GLU A 208 -26.59 4.81 7.98
N PRO A 209 -25.70 5.78 7.69
CA PRO A 209 -25.42 6.86 8.63
C PRO A 209 -26.62 7.78 8.85
N GLU A 210 -26.97 8.01 10.09
CA GLU A 210 -28.02 8.93 10.49
C GLU A 210 -27.44 10.14 11.21
N VAL A 211 -27.73 11.34 10.70
CA VAL A 211 -27.26 12.61 11.28
C VAL A 211 -28.46 13.36 11.83
N GLN A 212 -28.42 13.71 13.13
CA GLN A 212 -29.50 14.44 13.80
C GLN A 212 -29.52 15.92 13.40
N GLY A 213 -28.33 16.55 13.31
CA GLY A 213 -28.19 17.96 12.97
C GLY A 213 -28.64 18.89 14.12
N GLY A 214 -29.07 20.09 13.76
CA GLY A 214 -29.66 21.04 14.67
C GLY A 214 -28.71 22.07 15.29
N ALA A 215 -27.44 22.14 14.84
CA ALA A 215 -26.57 23.25 15.20
C ALA A 215 -27.07 24.57 14.58
N ASP A 216 -26.75 25.69 15.23
CA ASP A 216 -27.13 27.01 14.77
C ASP A 216 -26.54 27.36 13.39
N GLY A 217 -27.38 27.89 12.51
CA GLY A 217 -27.02 28.37 11.17
C GLY A 217 -27.58 27.49 10.05
N VAL A 218 -27.47 27.99 8.83
CA VAL A 218 -27.79 27.27 7.61
C VAL A 218 -26.49 27.09 6.83
N LEU A 219 -26.17 25.86 6.44
CA LEU A 219 -24.87 25.53 5.83
C LEU A 219 -24.57 26.40 4.60
N THR A 220 -25.56 26.62 3.74
CA THR A 220 -25.42 27.43 2.50
C THR A 220 -25.23 28.93 2.75
N ASP A 221 -25.53 29.41 3.96
CA ASP A 221 -25.25 30.80 4.34
C ASP A 221 -23.85 30.95 4.96
N LEU A 222 -23.28 29.84 5.43
CA LEU A 222 -21.96 29.80 6.07
C LEU A 222 -20.85 29.41 5.09
N LEU A 223 -21.13 28.56 4.12
CA LEU A 223 -20.14 27.98 3.23
C LEU A 223 -20.63 27.97 1.78
N ASP A 224 -19.82 28.55 0.90
CA ASP A 224 -19.98 28.49 -0.56
C ASP A 224 -18.89 27.61 -1.17
N ILE A 225 -19.25 26.74 -2.13
CA ILE A 225 -18.27 25.83 -2.77
C ILE A 225 -18.39 25.93 -4.27
N GLU A 226 -17.26 26.14 -4.93
CA GLU A 226 -17.14 26.17 -6.38
C GLU A 226 -16.13 25.12 -6.88
N THR A 227 -16.46 24.49 -7.98
CA THR A 227 -15.61 23.49 -8.64
C THR A 227 -15.32 23.88 -10.10
N PRO A 228 -14.57 24.97 -10.35
CA PRO A 228 -14.26 25.40 -11.73
C PRO A 228 -13.47 24.35 -12.53
N ALA A 229 -12.76 23.44 -11.86
CA ALA A 229 -12.14 22.26 -12.47
C ALA A 229 -13.09 21.05 -12.51
N ALA A 230 -14.33 21.25 -12.95
CA ALA A 230 -15.39 20.23 -12.94
C ALA A 230 -15.01 18.93 -13.66
N ASP A 231 -14.13 19.01 -14.67
CA ASP A 231 -13.59 17.85 -15.40
C ASP A 231 -12.70 16.95 -14.55
N LEU A 232 -12.12 17.48 -13.47
CA LEU A 232 -11.25 16.75 -12.53
C LEU A 232 -11.92 16.43 -11.20
N VAL A 233 -13.14 16.93 -10.97
CA VAL A 233 -13.89 16.78 -9.72
C VAL A 233 -15.26 16.17 -10.01
N PRO A 234 -15.36 14.86 -10.17
CA PRO A 234 -16.66 14.20 -10.42
C PRO A 234 -17.73 14.54 -9.38
N ARG A 235 -17.36 14.57 -8.10
CA ARG A 235 -18.27 14.96 -7.02
C ARG A 235 -17.50 15.59 -5.86
N TYR A 236 -18.10 16.60 -5.25
CA TYR A 236 -17.59 17.23 -4.03
C TYR A 236 -18.73 17.36 -3.03
N THR A 237 -18.55 16.81 -1.83
CA THR A 237 -19.52 16.92 -0.74
C THR A 237 -18.86 17.55 0.49
N ALA A 238 -19.61 18.38 1.19
CA ALA A 238 -19.16 18.99 2.42
C ALA A 238 -20.29 19.12 3.46
N ARG A 239 -19.90 19.03 4.72
CA ARG A 239 -20.73 19.33 5.88
C ARG A 239 -19.95 20.14 6.91
N MET A 240 -20.64 20.86 7.76
CA MET A 240 -20.04 21.69 8.79
C MET A 240 -20.43 21.20 10.19
N VAL A 241 -19.47 21.27 11.08
CA VAL A 241 -19.62 20.98 12.51
C VAL A 241 -19.21 22.22 13.29
N ARG A 242 -20.01 22.62 14.27
CA ARG A 242 -19.75 23.74 15.16
C ARG A 242 -19.53 23.27 16.58
N ASN A 243 -19.07 24.19 17.43
CA ASN A 243 -18.85 23.92 18.85
C ASN A 243 -17.98 22.68 19.10
N VAL A 244 -17.00 22.46 18.22
CA VAL A 244 -16.11 21.30 18.26
C VAL A 244 -15.29 21.33 19.55
N LYS A 245 -15.17 20.16 20.17
CA LYS A 245 -14.32 19.92 21.34
C LYS A 245 -13.23 18.96 20.97
N ILE A 246 -12.05 19.48 20.71
CA ILE A 246 -10.87 18.66 20.39
C ILE A 246 -10.47 17.87 21.64
N ALA A 247 -10.44 16.56 21.51
CA ALA A 247 -10.09 15.63 22.57
C ALA A 247 -9.47 14.35 21.97
N PRO A 248 -8.80 13.53 22.78
CA PRO A 248 -8.43 12.18 22.35
C PRO A 248 -9.66 11.37 21.95
N SER A 249 -9.56 10.59 20.91
CA SER A 249 -10.61 9.65 20.49
C SER A 249 -10.89 8.60 21.58
N PRO A 250 -12.08 8.01 21.62
CA PRO A 250 -12.39 6.95 22.57
C PRO A 250 -11.51 5.72 22.33
N LYS A 251 -11.31 4.90 23.36
CA LYS A 251 -10.43 3.72 23.34
C LYS A 251 -10.71 2.83 22.14
N TRP A 252 -11.97 2.47 21.88
CA TRP A 252 -12.35 1.58 20.78
C TRP A 252 -11.92 2.10 19.39
N MET A 253 -11.98 3.42 19.15
CA MET A 253 -11.58 4.02 17.88
C MET A 253 -10.06 4.03 17.74
N ARG A 254 -9.34 4.40 18.79
CA ARG A 254 -7.86 4.38 18.83
C ARG A 254 -7.31 2.97 18.60
N GLU A 255 -7.91 1.97 19.22
CA GLU A 255 -7.52 0.56 19.03
C GLU A 255 -7.74 0.11 17.59
N ARG A 256 -8.90 0.39 17.00
CA ARG A 256 -9.18 0.04 15.60
C ARG A 256 -8.24 0.73 14.61
N LEU A 257 -7.97 2.03 14.81
CA LEU A 257 -7.01 2.75 13.99
C LEU A 257 -5.61 2.14 14.11
N ARG A 258 -5.15 1.87 15.33
CA ARG A 258 -3.88 1.22 15.60
C ARG A 258 -3.78 -0.15 14.94
N SER A 259 -4.81 -0.97 15.06
CA SER A 259 -4.87 -2.30 14.43
C SER A 259 -4.75 -2.23 12.90
N MET A 260 -5.19 -1.13 12.30
CA MET A 260 -5.05 -0.87 10.86
C MET A 260 -3.82 -0.03 10.50
N GLY A 261 -2.92 0.24 11.44
CA GLY A 261 -1.66 0.92 11.22
C GLY A 261 -1.74 2.44 11.16
N VAL A 262 -2.86 3.01 11.55
CA VAL A 262 -3.05 4.45 11.60
C VAL A 262 -2.83 4.94 13.02
N ARG A 263 -1.95 5.94 13.17
CA ARG A 263 -1.67 6.58 14.45
C ARG A 263 -2.84 7.50 14.83
N PRO A 264 -3.48 7.31 15.99
CA PRO A 264 -4.45 8.26 16.51
C PRO A 264 -3.83 9.64 16.76
N ILE A 265 -4.60 10.70 16.55
CA ILE A 265 -4.17 12.10 16.74
C ILE A 265 -5.15 12.83 17.67
N ASN A 266 -6.35 13.08 17.19
CA ASN A 266 -7.47 13.66 17.94
C ASN A 266 -8.79 13.19 17.34
N ASN A 267 -9.89 13.39 18.04
CA ASN A 267 -11.20 12.89 17.65
C ASN A 267 -11.65 13.30 16.23
N ILE A 268 -11.35 14.51 15.77
CA ILE A 268 -11.77 14.99 14.46
C ILE A 268 -10.91 14.36 13.34
N VAL A 269 -9.60 14.36 13.49
CA VAL A 269 -8.68 13.74 12.53
C VAL A 269 -8.86 12.23 12.50
N ASP A 270 -9.07 11.62 13.66
CA ASP A 270 -9.29 10.18 13.77
C ASP A 270 -10.62 9.75 13.14
N ILE A 271 -11.67 10.58 13.21
CA ILE A 271 -12.92 10.35 12.48
C ILE A 271 -12.67 10.31 10.97
N THR A 272 -11.90 11.25 10.40
CA THR A 272 -11.61 11.24 8.95
C THR A 272 -10.82 10.01 8.55
N ASN A 273 -9.84 9.61 9.35
CA ASN A 273 -9.06 8.39 9.12
C ASN A 273 -9.92 7.13 9.28
N TYR A 274 -10.79 7.09 10.29
CA TYR A 274 -11.69 5.96 10.52
C TYR A 274 -12.64 5.76 9.34
N VAL A 275 -13.24 6.83 8.83
CA VAL A 275 -14.14 6.78 7.67
C VAL A 275 -13.36 6.40 6.41
N MET A 276 -12.14 6.89 6.23
CA MET A 276 -11.29 6.47 5.11
C MET A 276 -11.03 4.96 5.13
N LEU A 277 -10.83 4.36 6.28
CA LEU A 277 -10.63 2.92 6.42
C LEU A 277 -11.95 2.14 6.24
N GLU A 278 -13.05 2.65 6.81
CA GLU A 278 -14.37 2.01 6.76
C GLU A 278 -14.96 2.02 5.34
N TYR A 279 -14.95 3.20 4.67
CA TYR A 279 -15.56 3.43 3.36
C TYR A 279 -14.57 3.39 2.19
N GLY A 280 -13.27 3.46 2.44
CA GLY A 280 -12.26 3.63 1.37
C GLY A 280 -12.20 5.05 0.82
N GLN A 281 -12.93 5.99 1.41
CA GLN A 281 -13.08 7.38 0.97
C GLN A 281 -12.18 8.29 1.82
N PRO A 282 -11.08 8.80 1.26
CA PRO A 282 -10.27 9.79 1.97
C PRO A 282 -11.09 11.06 2.21
N MET A 283 -10.96 11.60 3.41
CA MET A 283 -11.64 12.81 3.84
C MET A 283 -10.63 13.84 4.35
N HIS A 284 -11.02 15.09 4.33
CA HIS A 284 -10.27 16.15 4.98
C HIS A 284 -11.17 16.96 5.92
N ALA A 285 -10.56 17.56 6.93
CA ALA A 285 -11.20 18.44 7.88
C ALA A 285 -10.46 19.77 7.88
N PHE A 286 -11.16 20.85 7.53
CA PHE A 286 -10.63 22.21 7.55
C PHE A 286 -11.08 22.92 8.81
N ASP A 287 -10.18 23.59 9.50
CA ASP A 287 -10.56 24.60 10.50
C ASP A 287 -11.20 25.79 9.79
N TYR A 288 -12.48 26.01 10.04
CA TYR A 288 -13.26 27.01 9.32
C TYR A 288 -12.71 28.45 9.48
N ARG A 289 -12.02 28.76 10.56
CA ARG A 289 -11.35 30.07 10.77
C ARG A 289 -10.35 30.41 9.66
N TYR A 290 -9.78 29.39 9.05
CA TYR A 290 -8.78 29.53 7.99
C TYR A 290 -9.35 29.40 6.58
N VAL A 291 -10.67 29.18 6.44
CA VAL A 291 -11.41 29.22 5.17
C VAL A 291 -11.89 30.65 4.93
N LYS A 292 -11.06 31.46 4.26
CA LYS A 292 -11.35 32.89 4.06
C LYS A 292 -12.58 33.09 3.18
N GLY A 293 -13.45 34.02 3.62
CA GLY A 293 -14.71 34.32 2.94
C GLY A 293 -15.80 33.25 3.10
N GLY A 294 -15.58 32.19 3.90
CA GLY A 294 -16.48 31.03 3.97
C GLY A 294 -16.60 30.33 2.61
N ARG A 295 -15.53 30.32 1.81
CA ARG A 295 -15.57 29.86 0.43
C ARG A 295 -14.48 28.84 0.15
N ILE A 296 -14.85 27.74 -0.49
CA ILE A 296 -13.93 26.72 -0.99
C ILE A 296 -14.01 26.68 -2.51
N ILE A 297 -12.84 26.72 -3.17
CA ILE A 297 -12.72 26.71 -4.63
C ILE A 297 -11.78 25.58 -5.03
N VAL A 298 -12.31 24.57 -5.70
CA VAL A 298 -11.51 23.44 -6.19
C VAL A 298 -11.07 23.72 -7.64
N ARG A 299 -9.82 24.14 -7.79
CA ARG A 299 -9.26 24.62 -9.04
C ARG A 299 -7.90 24.02 -9.37
N ARG A 300 -7.47 24.20 -10.61
CA ARG A 300 -6.06 23.96 -10.94
C ARG A 300 -5.19 25.01 -10.25
N ALA A 301 -3.98 24.59 -9.84
CA ALA A 301 -3.00 25.52 -9.31
C ALA A 301 -2.50 26.49 -10.39
N GLU A 302 -2.04 27.66 -9.97
CA GLU A 302 -1.36 28.60 -10.83
C GLU A 302 0.11 28.18 -11.01
N GLU A 303 0.73 28.64 -12.10
CA GLU A 303 2.13 28.31 -12.37
C GLU A 303 3.03 29.01 -11.33
N GLY A 304 3.77 28.21 -10.57
CA GLY A 304 4.65 28.71 -9.51
C GLY A 304 3.95 29.03 -8.18
N GLU A 305 2.66 28.70 -8.03
CA GLU A 305 1.94 28.82 -6.76
C GLU A 305 2.65 27.98 -5.68
N GLU A 306 2.74 28.48 -4.47
CA GLU A 306 3.39 27.80 -3.35
C GLU A 306 2.37 27.45 -2.26
N LEU A 307 2.49 26.25 -1.73
CA LEU A 307 1.69 25.76 -0.61
C LEU A 307 2.61 25.02 0.38
N THR A 308 2.53 25.38 1.66
CA THR A 308 3.13 24.59 2.73
C THR A 308 2.14 23.48 3.12
N THR A 309 2.55 22.23 2.97
CA THR A 309 1.75 21.06 3.32
C THR A 309 1.92 20.67 4.80
N LEU A 310 1.02 19.81 5.33
CA LEU A 310 1.01 19.38 6.74
C LEU A 310 2.33 18.74 7.23
N ASP A 311 3.21 18.33 6.31
CA ASP A 311 4.57 17.87 6.63
C ASP A 311 5.60 19.00 6.79
N GLY A 312 5.16 20.27 6.78
CA GLY A 312 6.00 21.46 6.90
C GLY A 312 6.83 21.79 5.67
N GLN A 313 6.60 21.12 4.53
CA GLN A 313 7.36 21.32 3.30
C GLN A 313 6.67 22.33 2.39
N VAL A 314 7.43 23.31 1.89
CA VAL A 314 6.94 24.23 0.85
C VAL A 314 6.97 23.53 -0.50
N ARG A 315 5.82 23.41 -1.14
CA ARG A 315 5.63 22.78 -2.44
C ARG A 315 5.39 23.83 -3.52
N LYS A 316 6.17 23.78 -4.58
CA LYS A 316 5.97 24.62 -5.75
C LYS A 316 5.10 23.89 -6.76
N LEU A 317 3.98 24.51 -7.11
CA LEU A 317 2.92 23.90 -7.91
C LEU A 317 2.97 24.40 -9.36
N ASN A 318 2.21 23.74 -10.21
CA ASN A 318 1.95 24.12 -11.59
C ASN A 318 0.52 23.74 -11.99
N ALA A 319 0.09 24.12 -13.17
CA ALA A 319 -1.27 23.92 -13.67
C ALA A 319 -1.74 22.45 -13.77
N ASN A 320 -0.84 21.46 -13.58
CA ASN A 320 -1.22 20.05 -13.53
C ASN A 320 -1.64 19.57 -12.13
N HIS A 321 -1.45 20.43 -11.10
CA HIS A 321 -1.89 20.13 -9.75
C HIS A 321 -3.30 20.65 -9.50
N LEU A 322 -4.10 19.87 -8.79
CA LEU A 322 -5.41 20.29 -8.32
C LEU A 322 -5.26 20.77 -6.86
N VAL A 323 -5.80 21.93 -6.57
CA VAL A 323 -5.77 22.53 -5.23
C VAL A 323 -7.16 22.81 -4.73
N ILE A 324 -7.30 22.75 -3.42
CA ILE A 324 -8.42 23.32 -2.70
C ILE A 324 -7.96 24.68 -2.20
N ALA A 325 -8.67 25.71 -2.58
CA ALA A 325 -8.35 27.08 -2.26
C ALA A 325 -9.51 27.74 -1.49
N ASP A 326 -9.18 28.73 -0.68
CA ASP A 326 -10.14 29.72 -0.21
C ASP A 326 -10.23 30.92 -1.19
N GLU A 327 -10.85 31.99 -0.78
CA GLU A 327 -10.97 33.21 -1.60
C GLU A 327 -9.60 33.87 -1.91
N THR A 328 -8.56 33.55 -1.17
CA THR A 328 -7.25 34.23 -1.21
C THR A 328 -6.07 33.35 -1.61
N ARG A 329 -6.10 32.06 -1.28
CA ARG A 329 -4.92 31.17 -1.44
C ARG A 329 -5.33 29.70 -1.45
N ALA A 330 -4.38 28.83 -1.87
CA ALA A 330 -4.51 27.40 -1.70
C ALA A 330 -4.43 27.01 -0.21
N VAL A 331 -5.32 26.10 0.22
CA VAL A 331 -5.40 25.56 1.59
C VAL A 331 -5.18 24.04 1.63
N GLY A 332 -5.02 23.39 0.48
CA GLY A 332 -4.70 21.99 0.38
C GLY A 332 -4.40 21.52 -1.04
N LEU A 333 -3.63 20.45 -1.15
CA LEU A 333 -3.47 19.68 -2.38
C LEU A 333 -4.59 18.66 -2.46
N ALA A 334 -5.51 18.85 -3.39
CA ALA A 334 -6.67 17.97 -3.55
C ALA A 334 -6.26 16.50 -3.69
N GLY A 335 -6.79 15.64 -2.84
CA GLY A 335 -6.55 14.21 -2.84
C GLY A 335 -5.11 13.75 -2.51
N ILE A 336 -4.21 14.68 -2.12
CA ILE A 336 -2.83 14.34 -1.78
C ILE A 336 -2.55 14.66 -0.31
N MET A 337 -2.60 15.95 0.08
CA MET A 337 -2.30 16.36 1.45
C MET A 337 -2.89 17.75 1.76
N GLY A 338 -3.41 17.93 2.95
CA GLY A 338 -3.89 19.22 3.45
C GLY A 338 -2.75 20.25 3.58
N GLY A 339 -3.14 21.52 3.62
CA GLY A 339 -2.20 22.62 3.92
C GLY A 339 -2.05 22.79 5.43
N GLU A 340 -0.83 23.13 5.87
CA GLU A 340 -0.54 23.52 7.25
C GLU A 340 -1.42 24.69 7.71
N ASN A 341 -1.75 25.56 6.77
CA ASN A 341 -2.52 26.78 7.00
C ASN A 341 -4.03 26.58 7.24
N SER A 342 -4.51 25.35 7.31
CA SER A 342 -5.90 24.99 7.57
C SER A 342 -6.04 23.77 8.52
N GLU A 343 -4.95 23.45 9.20
CA GLU A 343 -4.86 22.29 10.11
C GLU A 343 -5.82 22.41 11.31
N ILE A 344 -6.32 21.28 11.76
CA ILE A 344 -7.09 21.15 13.00
C ILE A 344 -6.15 21.25 14.19
N VAL A 345 -6.34 22.27 15.01
CA VAL A 345 -5.54 22.55 16.21
C VAL A 345 -6.38 22.42 17.49
N SER A 346 -5.73 22.49 18.64
CA SER A 346 -6.39 22.21 19.95
C SER A 346 -7.54 23.16 20.30
N ASP A 347 -7.61 24.35 19.70
CA ASP A 347 -8.65 25.35 19.91
C ASP A 347 -9.60 25.52 18.72
N THR A 348 -9.58 24.59 17.77
CA THR A 348 -10.52 24.56 16.65
C THR A 348 -11.96 24.42 17.17
N ALA A 349 -12.83 25.36 16.75
CA ALA A 349 -14.22 25.40 17.19
C ALA A 349 -15.22 25.04 16.10
N ASP A 350 -14.95 25.39 14.85
CA ASP A 350 -15.81 25.10 13.70
C ASP A 350 -14.99 24.37 12.63
N VAL A 351 -15.54 23.30 12.09
CA VAL A 351 -14.86 22.39 11.14
C VAL A 351 -15.72 22.18 9.90
N VAL A 352 -15.09 22.23 8.73
CA VAL A 352 -15.70 21.78 7.48
C VAL A 352 -15.12 20.43 7.12
N PHE A 353 -15.95 19.40 7.05
CA PHE A 353 -15.59 18.11 6.47
C PHE A 353 -15.74 18.13 4.96
N GLU A 354 -14.70 17.69 4.28
CA GLU A 354 -14.66 17.42 2.86
C GLU A 354 -14.70 15.91 2.61
N SER A 355 -15.56 15.49 1.68
CA SER A 355 -15.51 14.17 1.08
C SER A 355 -15.74 14.32 -0.43
N ALA A 356 -14.70 14.10 -1.21
CA ALA A 356 -14.71 14.39 -2.63
C ALA A 356 -14.18 13.23 -3.47
N CYS A 357 -14.55 13.19 -4.74
CA CYS A 357 -13.97 12.32 -5.73
C CYS A 357 -13.19 13.18 -6.74
N PHE A 358 -11.92 12.82 -6.98
CA PHE A 358 -11.04 13.50 -7.91
C PHE A 358 -10.58 12.56 -9.02
N ASP A 359 -10.20 13.11 -10.18
CA ASP A 359 -9.62 12.32 -11.27
C ASP A 359 -8.32 11.64 -10.82
N GLY A 360 -8.32 10.32 -10.81
CA GLY A 360 -7.21 9.52 -10.31
C GLY A 360 -5.91 9.73 -11.09
N THR A 361 -6.00 10.03 -12.39
CA THR A 361 -4.84 10.32 -13.24
C THR A 361 -4.19 11.65 -12.86
N CYS A 362 -5.02 12.66 -12.59
CA CYS A 362 -4.55 13.97 -12.12
C CYS A 362 -3.83 13.82 -10.77
N ILE A 363 -4.47 13.15 -9.80
CA ILE A 363 -3.87 12.95 -8.47
C ILE A 363 -2.55 12.16 -8.56
N ARG A 364 -2.50 11.08 -9.33
CA ARG A 364 -1.29 10.29 -9.52
C ARG A 364 -0.14 11.10 -10.12
N LYS A 365 -0.42 11.89 -11.18
CA LYS A 365 0.59 12.75 -11.82
C LYS A 365 1.07 13.85 -10.88
N GLY A 366 0.15 14.48 -10.14
CA GLY A 366 0.47 15.50 -9.15
C GLY A 366 1.35 14.96 -8.01
N ALA A 367 0.95 13.85 -7.42
CA ALA A 367 1.71 13.19 -6.35
C ALA A 367 3.12 12.78 -6.82
N LEU A 368 3.23 12.22 -8.02
CA LEU A 368 4.53 11.83 -8.60
C LEU A 368 5.44 13.04 -8.85
N ALA A 369 4.88 14.13 -9.40
CA ALA A 369 5.64 15.35 -9.69
C ALA A 369 6.22 16.00 -8.42
N LEU A 370 5.50 15.90 -7.30
CA LEU A 370 5.93 16.41 -6.00
C LEU A 370 6.79 15.41 -5.19
N GLY A 371 6.97 14.18 -5.69
CA GLY A 371 7.65 13.12 -4.96
C GLY A 371 6.91 12.68 -3.69
N MET A 372 5.58 12.85 -3.66
CA MET A 372 4.72 12.56 -2.52
C MET A 372 3.86 11.34 -2.80
N ARG A 373 3.77 10.44 -1.83
CA ARG A 373 2.79 9.36 -1.83
C ARG A 373 2.17 9.26 -0.45
N THR A 374 0.88 9.51 -0.38
CA THR A 374 0.09 9.43 0.86
C THR A 374 -0.96 8.33 0.75
N GLU A 375 -1.54 7.92 1.87
CA GLU A 375 -2.65 6.96 1.89
C GLU A 375 -3.85 7.48 1.06
N ALA A 376 -4.13 8.78 1.14
CA ALA A 376 -5.19 9.40 0.33
C ALA A 376 -4.87 9.31 -1.17
N SER A 377 -3.67 9.77 -1.60
CA SER A 377 -3.29 9.74 -3.02
C SER A 377 -3.24 8.32 -3.58
N ALA A 378 -2.81 7.34 -2.77
CA ALA A 378 -2.80 5.92 -3.15
C ALA A 378 -4.19 5.34 -3.39
N LYS A 379 -5.22 5.87 -2.73
CA LYS A 379 -6.62 5.50 -2.96
C LYS A 379 -7.20 6.24 -4.18
N PHE A 380 -7.04 7.57 -4.24
CA PHE A 380 -7.55 8.38 -5.35
C PHE A 380 -6.97 7.97 -6.70
N GLU A 381 -5.68 7.66 -6.79
CA GLU A 381 -5.04 7.27 -8.06
C GLU A 381 -5.64 6.03 -8.73
N LYS A 382 -6.36 5.19 -7.96
CA LYS A 382 -7.01 3.97 -8.45
C LYS A 382 -8.44 4.20 -8.92
N GLY A 383 -8.99 5.41 -8.74
CA GLY A 383 -10.35 5.77 -9.11
C GLY A 383 -11.36 5.33 -8.04
N LEU A 384 -11.82 6.28 -7.25
CA LEU A 384 -12.85 6.07 -6.24
C LEU A 384 -14.24 6.26 -6.82
N ASP A 385 -15.23 5.62 -6.20
CA ASP A 385 -16.63 5.78 -6.57
C ASP A 385 -17.17 7.14 -6.12
N PRO A 386 -17.63 8.01 -7.04
CA PRO A 386 -18.23 9.28 -6.66
C PRO A 386 -19.48 9.14 -5.78
N MET A 387 -20.18 8.00 -5.86
CA MET A 387 -21.37 7.78 -5.05
C MET A 387 -21.06 7.53 -3.58
N ASN A 388 -19.81 7.18 -3.27
CA ASN A 388 -19.38 6.91 -1.89
C ASN A 388 -19.09 8.19 -1.07
N THR A 389 -18.96 9.36 -1.72
CA THR A 389 -18.62 10.62 -1.04
C THR A 389 -19.67 11.05 -0.02
N LEU A 390 -20.94 10.98 -0.40
CA LEU A 390 -22.04 11.41 0.47
C LEU A 390 -22.23 10.51 1.71
N PRO A 391 -22.32 9.16 1.58
CA PRO A 391 -22.35 8.29 2.75
C PRO A 391 -21.16 8.49 3.70
N ALA A 392 -19.97 8.71 3.16
CA ALA A 392 -18.77 8.92 3.96
C ALA A 392 -18.84 10.21 4.80
N VAL A 393 -19.24 11.35 4.20
CA VAL A 393 -19.38 12.59 4.98
C VAL A 393 -20.50 12.52 6.00
N GLN A 394 -21.60 11.80 5.70
CA GLN A 394 -22.67 11.54 6.66
C GLN A 394 -22.14 10.71 7.85
N ARG A 395 -21.36 9.66 7.55
CA ARG A 395 -20.75 8.83 8.60
C ARG A 395 -19.81 9.62 9.51
N ALA A 396 -19.01 10.53 8.94
CA ALA A 396 -18.16 11.40 9.75
C ALA A 396 -18.97 12.29 10.71
N CYS A 397 -20.05 12.87 10.21
CA CYS A 397 -20.95 13.70 11.05
C CYS A 397 -21.66 12.87 12.13
N GLU A 398 -22.17 11.70 11.80
CA GLU A 398 -22.75 10.78 12.78
C GLU A 398 -21.74 10.41 13.88
N LEU A 399 -20.48 10.16 13.50
CA LEU A 399 -19.41 9.88 14.49
C LEU A 399 -19.13 11.09 15.38
N VAL A 400 -19.19 12.31 14.84
CA VAL A 400 -19.08 13.54 15.67
C VAL A 400 -20.18 13.59 16.73
N GLU A 401 -21.42 13.35 16.33
CA GLU A 401 -22.57 13.33 17.24
C GLU A 401 -22.46 12.20 18.27
N LEU A 402 -22.12 11.00 17.81
CA LEU A 402 -21.93 9.82 18.67
C LEU A 402 -20.87 10.05 19.76
N LEU A 403 -19.80 10.76 19.42
CA LEU A 403 -18.71 11.08 20.34
C LEU A 403 -18.98 12.33 21.20
N GLY A 404 -20.03 13.08 20.92
CA GLY A 404 -20.26 14.40 21.53
C GLY A 404 -19.12 15.39 21.23
N ALA A 405 -18.48 15.23 20.07
CA ALA A 405 -17.31 15.99 19.67
C ALA A 405 -17.64 17.36 19.06
N GLY A 406 -18.91 17.64 18.79
CA GLY A 406 -19.40 18.87 18.19
C GLY A 406 -20.87 18.75 17.82
N GLU A 407 -21.41 19.79 17.19
CA GLU A 407 -22.80 19.89 16.75
C GLU A 407 -22.84 20.06 15.24
N VAL A 408 -23.60 19.23 14.55
CA VAL A 408 -23.65 19.22 13.08
C VAL A 408 -24.64 20.26 12.58
N VAL A 409 -24.21 21.11 11.65
CA VAL A 409 -25.09 22.09 10.98
C VAL A 409 -26.00 21.37 9.99
N ASP A 410 -27.28 21.78 9.95
CA ASP A 410 -28.25 21.21 9.02
C ASP A 410 -27.89 21.45 7.56
N GLY A 411 -28.16 20.43 6.73
CA GLY A 411 -27.89 20.46 5.31
C GLY A 411 -26.58 19.80 4.92
N VAL A 412 -26.40 19.65 3.62
CA VAL A 412 -25.18 19.12 2.97
C VAL A 412 -24.98 19.90 1.67
N ILE A 413 -23.76 20.29 1.39
CA ILE A 413 -23.39 20.76 0.05
C ILE A 413 -22.95 19.55 -0.74
N ASP A 414 -23.60 19.31 -1.87
CA ASP A 414 -23.35 18.17 -2.75
C ASP A 414 -23.32 18.65 -4.21
N ILE A 415 -22.12 18.74 -4.76
CA ILE A 415 -21.87 19.16 -6.13
C ILE A 415 -21.50 17.92 -6.94
N LEU A 416 -22.43 17.46 -7.77
CA LEU A 416 -22.27 16.33 -8.66
C LEU A 416 -22.04 16.81 -10.08
N ASN A 417 -20.78 16.95 -10.49
CA ASN A 417 -20.40 17.38 -11.83
C ASN A 417 -20.56 16.28 -12.88
N HIS A 418 -20.31 15.03 -12.49
CA HIS A 418 -20.46 13.87 -13.34
C HIS A 418 -21.42 12.87 -12.70
N VAL A 419 -22.60 12.73 -13.27
CA VAL A 419 -23.58 11.73 -12.85
C VAL A 419 -23.12 10.36 -13.38
N PRO A 420 -22.71 9.42 -12.54
CA PRO A 420 -22.36 8.09 -13.00
C PRO A 420 -23.57 7.44 -13.67
N GLN A 421 -23.41 7.01 -14.91
CA GLN A 421 -24.43 6.21 -15.57
C GLN A 421 -24.24 4.75 -15.19
N PRO A 422 -25.30 4.04 -14.79
CA PRO A 422 -25.22 2.61 -14.53
C PRO A 422 -24.67 1.90 -15.77
N ARG A 423 -23.57 1.18 -15.59
CA ARG A 423 -23.00 0.37 -16.68
C ARG A 423 -23.81 -0.91 -16.79
N THR A 424 -24.38 -1.13 -17.96
CA THR A 424 -25.13 -2.35 -18.26
C THR A 424 -24.37 -3.17 -19.30
N ILE A 425 -24.11 -4.43 -18.99
CA ILE A 425 -23.39 -5.34 -19.86
C ILE A 425 -24.32 -6.47 -20.28
N ARG A 426 -24.32 -6.78 -21.59
CA ARG A 426 -25.04 -7.94 -22.13
C ARG A 426 -24.24 -9.21 -21.82
N MET A 427 -24.72 -10.03 -20.91
CA MET A 427 -24.13 -11.31 -20.55
C MET A 427 -24.80 -12.47 -21.31
N ASP A 428 -24.00 -13.31 -21.90
CA ASP A 428 -24.43 -14.60 -22.48
C ASP A 428 -23.73 -15.75 -21.73
N PRO A 429 -24.47 -16.55 -20.95
CA PRO A 429 -23.90 -17.67 -20.19
C PRO A 429 -23.14 -18.68 -21.03
N LYS A 430 -23.57 -18.92 -22.29
CA LYS A 430 -22.86 -19.81 -23.22
C LYS A 430 -21.50 -19.25 -23.60
N ARG A 431 -21.40 -17.93 -23.78
CA ARG A 431 -20.14 -17.28 -24.10
C ARG A 431 -19.19 -17.30 -22.89
N VAL A 432 -19.71 -17.10 -21.68
CA VAL A 432 -18.93 -17.25 -20.44
C VAL A 432 -18.35 -18.66 -20.34
N ASN A 433 -19.19 -19.70 -20.50
CA ASN A 433 -18.74 -21.09 -20.50
C ASN A 433 -17.69 -21.36 -21.59
N ALA A 434 -17.85 -20.79 -22.77
CA ALA A 434 -16.88 -20.94 -23.85
C ALA A 434 -15.52 -20.30 -23.53
N LEU A 435 -15.52 -19.15 -22.82
CA LEU A 435 -14.28 -18.50 -22.35
C LEU A 435 -13.59 -19.31 -21.26
N LEU A 436 -14.35 -19.85 -20.31
CA LEU A 436 -13.82 -20.59 -19.16
C LEU A 436 -13.50 -22.06 -19.49
N GLY A 437 -14.06 -22.60 -20.56
CA GLY A 437 -13.97 -24.04 -20.86
C GLY A 437 -14.81 -24.89 -19.89
N THR A 438 -15.94 -24.36 -19.44
CA THR A 438 -16.83 -24.98 -18.43
C THR A 438 -18.23 -25.23 -19.02
N ASP A 439 -19.09 -25.85 -18.23
CA ASP A 439 -20.52 -26.03 -18.53
C ASP A 439 -21.37 -25.69 -17.28
N ILE A 440 -21.14 -24.50 -16.74
CA ILE A 440 -21.84 -23.98 -15.56
C ILE A 440 -23.27 -23.59 -15.97
N PRO A 441 -24.31 -24.05 -15.26
CA PRO A 441 -25.69 -23.66 -15.55
C PRO A 441 -25.87 -22.12 -15.49
N ALA A 442 -26.69 -21.55 -16.40
CA ALA A 442 -26.92 -20.13 -16.47
C ALA A 442 -27.42 -19.54 -15.14
N ALA A 443 -28.37 -20.21 -14.49
CA ALA A 443 -28.91 -19.78 -13.20
C ALA A 443 -27.81 -19.69 -12.11
N GLU A 444 -26.82 -20.58 -12.16
CA GLU A 444 -25.71 -20.55 -11.21
C GLU A 444 -24.73 -19.41 -11.52
N GLN A 445 -24.45 -19.14 -12.79
CA GLN A 445 -23.62 -17.99 -13.19
C GLN A 445 -24.23 -16.67 -12.72
N TYR A 446 -25.54 -16.46 -12.94
CA TYR A 446 -26.23 -15.28 -12.43
C TYR A 446 -26.25 -15.20 -10.90
N LYS A 447 -26.43 -16.33 -10.22
CA LYS A 447 -26.36 -16.37 -8.76
C LYS A 447 -24.98 -15.96 -8.22
N TYR A 448 -23.90 -16.27 -8.93
CA TYR A 448 -22.55 -15.79 -8.55
C TYR A 448 -22.44 -14.29 -8.67
N LEU A 449 -22.97 -13.71 -9.75
CA LEU A 449 -22.94 -12.24 -9.96
C LEU A 449 -23.80 -11.50 -8.92
N GLU A 450 -24.98 -12.01 -8.60
CA GLU A 450 -25.86 -11.43 -7.57
C GLU A 450 -25.18 -11.36 -6.19
N ARG A 451 -24.26 -12.28 -5.85
CA ARG A 451 -23.50 -12.24 -4.59
C ARG A 451 -22.61 -10.99 -4.46
N VAL A 452 -22.15 -10.46 -5.58
CA VAL A 452 -21.31 -9.25 -5.65
C VAL A 452 -22.09 -8.04 -6.13
N GLU A 453 -23.40 -8.07 -5.96
CA GLU A 453 -24.33 -6.97 -6.28
C GLU A 453 -24.32 -6.57 -7.78
N ILE A 454 -23.92 -7.49 -8.66
CA ILE A 454 -24.12 -7.35 -10.12
C ILE A 454 -25.48 -7.92 -10.44
N HIS A 455 -26.47 -7.03 -10.54
CA HIS A 455 -27.88 -7.42 -10.63
C HIS A 455 -28.33 -7.70 -12.04
N THR A 456 -29.16 -8.74 -12.19
CA THR A 456 -29.77 -9.08 -13.47
C THR A 456 -31.08 -8.33 -13.63
N GLU A 457 -31.18 -7.47 -14.67
CA GLU A 457 -32.41 -6.69 -14.93
C GLU A 457 -33.43 -7.44 -15.79
N GLN A 458 -32.97 -8.06 -16.86
CA GLN A 458 -33.89 -8.68 -17.83
C GLN A 458 -33.24 -9.85 -18.54
N HIS A 459 -33.94 -10.97 -18.54
CA HIS A 459 -33.61 -12.15 -19.34
C HIS A 459 -34.40 -12.15 -20.64
N ASP A 460 -33.78 -12.56 -21.74
CA ASP A 460 -34.51 -12.83 -23.01
C ASP A 460 -35.47 -14.02 -22.86
N PHE A 461 -35.02 -15.02 -22.08
CA PHE A 461 -35.79 -16.20 -21.69
C PHE A 461 -35.08 -16.81 -20.46
N PRO A 462 -35.72 -17.69 -19.68
CA PRO A 462 -35.11 -18.37 -18.56
C PRO A 462 -33.79 -18.96 -18.94
N ASP A 463 -32.73 -18.95 -18.43
CA ASP A 463 -31.40 -19.48 -18.80
C ASP A 463 -30.75 -18.83 -20.05
N GLY A 464 -31.35 -17.78 -20.60
CA GLY A 464 -30.83 -17.04 -21.76
C GLY A 464 -29.91 -15.90 -21.39
N PRO A 465 -29.41 -15.17 -22.44
CA PRO A 465 -28.69 -13.93 -22.22
C PRO A 465 -29.54 -12.90 -21.48
N ALA A 466 -28.89 -12.12 -20.61
CA ALA A 466 -29.51 -11.07 -19.82
C ALA A 466 -28.67 -9.79 -19.83
N ASN A 467 -29.30 -8.68 -19.50
CA ASN A 467 -28.59 -7.48 -19.14
C ASN A 467 -28.26 -7.52 -17.65
N VAL A 468 -27.03 -7.26 -17.31
CA VAL A 468 -26.59 -7.15 -15.92
C VAL A 468 -26.11 -5.73 -15.65
N VAL A 469 -26.49 -5.19 -14.50
CA VAL A 469 -26.14 -3.84 -14.05
C VAL A 469 -24.97 -3.92 -13.12
N ILE A 470 -23.94 -3.17 -13.44
CA ILE A 470 -22.70 -3.13 -12.68
C ILE A 470 -22.80 -2.04 -11.62
N PRO A 471 -22.54 -2.32 -10.33
CA PRO A 471 -22.55 -1.32 -9.29
C PRO A 471 -21.41 -0.28 -9.50
N SER A 472 -21.63 0.95 -9.06
CA SER A 472 -20.74 2.08 -9.33
C SER A 472 -19.30 1.88 -8.80
N TRP A 473 -19.13 1.13 -7.72
CA TRP A 473 -17.82 0.84 -7.16
C TRP A 473 -17.03 -0.24 -7.91
N ARG A 474 -17.65 -0.99 -8.85
CA ARG A 474 -16.98 -1.99 -9.69
C ARG A 474 -16.61 -1.39 -11.04
N ALA A 475 -15.70 -0.41 -10.99
CA ALA A 475 -15.19 0.24 -12.20
C ALA A 475 -14.39 -0.71 -13.12
N ASP A 476 -13.89 -1.81 -12.58
CA ASP A 476 -13.11 -2.86 -13.23
C ASP A 476 -13.95 -3.73 -14.18
N VAL A 477 -15.26 -3.85 -13.96
CA VAL A 477 -16.12 -4.70 -14.76
C VAL A 477 -16.61 -3.93 -15.99
N GLU A 478 -15.94 -4.13 -17.13
CA GLU A 478 -16.21 -3.40 -18.38
C GLU A 478 -16.83 -4.25 -19.49
N GLY A 479 -16.68 -5.56 -19.42
CA GLY A 479 -17.12 -6.47 -20.46
C GLY A 479 -17.40 -7.89 -20.04
N ILE A 480 -17.67 -8.74 -21.04
CA ILE A 480 -18.01 -10.15 -20.81
C ILE A 480 -16.85 -10.95 -20.19
N ALA A 481 -15.60 -10.53 -20.43
CA ALA A 481 -14.43 -11.21 -19.86
C ALA A 481 -14.37 -11.00 -18.35
N ASP A 482 -14.71 -9.79 -17.88
CA ASP A 482 -14.69 -9.46 -16.44
C ASP A 482 -15.86 -10.18 -15.73
N LEU A 483 -17.01 -10.30 -16.39
CA LEU A 483 -18.12 -11.11 -15.87
C LEU A 483 -17.74 -12.60 -15.81
N ALA A 484 -16.99 -13.09 -16.78
CA ALA A 484 -16.48 -14.46 -16.77
C ALA A 484 -15.47 -14.68 -15.61
N GLU A 485 -14.63 -13.67 -15.31
CA GLU A 485 -13.74 -13.71 -14.16
C GLU A 485 -14.53 -13.81 -12.85
N GLU A 486 -15.57 -13.01 -12.66
CA GLU A 486 -16.42 -13.07 -11.48
C GLU A 486 -17.09 -14.46 -11.33
N VAL A 487 -17.60 -15.01 -12.42
CA VAL A 487 -18.16 -16.37 -12.41
C VAL A 487 -17.08 -17.40 -12.04
N ALA A 488 -15.89 -17.32 -12.64
CA ALA A 488 -14.79 -18.24 -12.40
C ALA A 488 -14.29 -18.18 -10.95
N ARG A 489 -14.25 -16.97 -10.37
CA ARG A 489 -13.83 -16.72 -9.00
C ARG A 489 -14.70 -17.48 -7.99
N PHE A 490 -16.03 -17.41 -8.15
CA PHE A 490 -16.99 -18.06 -7.25
C PHE A 490 -17.23 -19.54 -7.59
N TYR A 491 -17.07 -19.93 -8.85
CA TYR A 491 -17.05 -21.33 -9.23
C TYR A 491 -15.82 -22.04 -8.66
N GLY A 492 -14.72 -21.34 -8.56
CA GLY A 492 -13.41 -21.82 -8.12
C GLY A 492 -12.52 -22.25 -9.27
N TYR A 493 -11.38 -21.61 -9.42
CA TYR A 493 -10.41 -21.90 -10.49
C TYR A 493 -9.96 -23.37 -10.52
N ASN A 494 -9.86 -24.01 -9.37
CA ASN A 494 -9.50 -25.43 -9.27
C ASN A 494 -10.55 -26.39 -9.86
N ASN A 495 -11.78 -25.92 -10.03
CA ASN A 495 -12.86 -26.70 -10.64
C ASN A 495 -12.89 -26.58 -12.17
N ILE A 496 -12.11 -25.65 -12.74
CA ILE A 496 -12.01 -25.48 -14.20
C ILE A 496 -11.16 -26.62 -14.78
N PRO A 497 -11.68 -27.41 -15.73
CA PRO A 497 -10.96 -28.56 -16.26
C PRO A 497 -9.76 -28.13 -17.10
N VAL A 498 -8.65 -28.84 -16.95
CA VAL A 498 -7.49 -28.65 -17.82
C VAL A 498 -7.81 -29.21 -19.20
N THR A 499 -7.72 -28.37 -20.23
CA THR A 499 -7.97 -28.74 -21.62
C THR A 499 -6.70 -28.60 -22.46
N LEU A 500 -6.57 -29.45 -23.48
CA LEU A 500 -5.52 -29.31 -24.47
C LEU A 500 -5.83 -28.14 -25.41
N MET A 501 -4.81 -27.40 -25.79
CA MET A 501 -4.93 -26.34 -26.79
C MET A 501 -5.41 -26.92 -28.12
N ARG A 502 -6.39 -26.30 -28.74
CA ARG A 502 -6.87 -26.60 -30.08
C ARG A 502 -6.72 -25.36 -30.95
N GLY A 503 -6.11 -25.51 -32.09
CA GLY A 503 -5.93 -24.41 -33.04
C GLY A 503 -5.37 -24.91 -34.37
N GLN A 504 -5.50 -24.09 -35.39
CA GLN A 504 -4.81 -24.32 -36.64
C GLN A 504 -3.32 -24.06 -36.43
N THR A 505 -2.50 -25.02 -36.82
CA THR A 505 -1.06 -24.82 -36.81
C THR A 505 -0.67 -24.04 -38.06
N THR A 506 0.13 -23.02 -37.89
CA THR A 506 0.77 -22.28 -38.98
C THR A 506 2.21 -22.77 -39.17
N LEU A 507 2.70 -22.67 -40.41
CA LEU A 507 4.09 -23.01 -40.67
C LEU A 507 4.99 -22.00 -39.96
N GLY A 508 5.62 -22.44 -38.89
CA GLY A 508 6.64 -21.65 -38.18
C GLY A 508 8.00 -21.77 -38.82
N GLY A 509 8.90 -20.85 -38.55
CA GLY A 509 10.28 -20.93 -39.01
C GLY A 509 11.11 -19.73 -38.54
N TYR A 510 12.42 -19.88 -38.58
CA TYR A 510 13.32 -18.80 -38.27
C TYR A 510 13.41 -17.79 -39.42
N SER A 511 13.46 -16.51 -39.08
CA SER A 511 13.83 -15.45 -40.04
C SER A 511 15.28 -15.67 -40.59
N ALA A 512 15.63 -14.96 -41.64
CA ALA A 512 16.99 -15.02 -42.17
C ALA A 512 18.02 -14.58 -41.12
N GLU A 513 17.71 -13.55 -40.35
CA GLU A 513 18.54 -13.06 -39.24
C GLU A 513 18.71 -14.12 -38.15
N GLN A 514 17.61 -14.70 -37.67
CA GLN A 514 17.68 -15.78 -36.66
C GLN A 514 18.44 -17.01 -37.13
N LYS A 515 18.33 -17.36 -38.43
CA LYS A 515 19.13 -18.45 -39.02
C LYS A 515 20.62 -18.12 -38.99
N LEU A 516 20.99 -16.87 -39.31
CA LEU A 516 22.37 -16.41 -39.24
C LEU A 516 22.89 -16.46 -37.81
N GLU A 517 22.14 -15.93 -36.85
CA GLU A 517 22.50 -15.92 -35.42
C GLU A 517 22.72 -17.34 -34.88
N ASN A 518 21.77 -18.23 -35.15
CA ASN A 518 21.87 -19.63 -34.76
C ASN A 518 23.12 -20.31 -35.39
N ARG A 519 23.41 -19.99 -36.67
CA ARG A 519 24.60 -20.50 -37.36
C ARG A 519 25.89 -19.97 -36.74
N LEU A 520 25.95 -18.65 -36.43
CA LEU A 520 27.10 -18.04 -35.77
C LEU A 520 27.36 -18.67 -34.41
N GLY A 521 26.31 -18.80 -33.57
CA GLY A 521 26.42 -19.48 -32.28
C GLY A 521 26.88 -20.94 -32.41
N ALA A 522 26.34 -21.69 -33.38
CA ALA A 522 26.76 -23.07 -33.64
C ALA A 522 28.23 -23.16 -34.05
N LEU A 523 28.70 -22.26 -34.91
CA LEU A 523 30.09 -22.18 -35.30
C LEU A 523 31.01 -21.84 -34.12
N CYS A 524 30.67 -20.83 -33.33
CA CYS A 524 31.46 -20.47 -32.13
C CYS A 524 31.60 -21.66 -31.18
N ARG A 525 30.53 -22.37 -30.89
CA ARG A 525 30.57 -23.59 -30.06
C ARG A 525 31.41 -24.71 -30.70
N ALA A 526 31.30 -24.92 -32.03
CA ALA A 526 32.12 -25.91 -32.74
C ALA A 526 33.61 -25.60 -32.66
N PHE A 527 33.98 -24.32 -32.54
CA PHE A 527 35.36 -23.88 -32.30
C PHE A 527 35.77 -23.86 -30.83
N GLY A 528 34.92 -24.36 -29.93
CA GLY A 528 35.20 -24.48 -28.50
C GLY A 528 35.09 -23.18 -27.74
N TYR A 529 34.20 -22.27 -28.18
CA TYR A 529 33.83 -21.06 -27.43
C TYR A 529 32.55 -21.30 -26.67
N ASP A 530 32.53 -20.89 -25.43
CA ASP A 530 31.34 -20.86 -24.59
C ASP A 530 30.59 -19.54 -24.75
N GLU A 531 29.26 -19.62 -24.76
CA GLU A 531 28.38 -18.43 -24.84
C GLU A 531 28.33 -17.70 -23.54
N ILE A 532 28.41 -16.37 -23.57
CA ILE A 532 28.15 -15.50 -22.44
C ILE A 532 27.08 -14.50 -22.80
N ILE A 533 26.38 -14.03 -21.76
CA ILE A 533 25.38 -12.94 -21.80
C ILE A 533 25.76 -11.93 -20.75
N THR A 534 26.01 -10.69 -21.18
CA THR A 534 26.35 -9.59 -20.30
C THR A 534 25.29 -8.48 -20.33
N TYR A 535 25.29 -7.64 -19.31
CA TYR A 535 24.33 -6.53 -19.23
C TYR A 535 24.59 -5.49 -20.33
N SER A 536 23.49 -4.94 -20.87
CA SER A 536 23.53 -3.81 -21.80
C SER A 536 23.82 -2.47 -21.10
N PHE A 537 23.61 -2.41 -19.79
CA PHE A 537 23.91 -1.25 -18.95
C PHE A 537 25.28 -1.39 -18.34
N ILE A 538 26.10 -0.35 -18.48
CA ILE A 538 27.50 -0.34 -18.03
C ILE A 538 27.83 1.00 -17.35
N SER A 539 28.97 1.05 -16.67
CA SER A 539 29.54 2.29 -16.14
C SER A 539 30.26 3.09 -17.24
N PRO A 540 30.17 4.42 -17.27
CA PRO A 540 31.02 5.27 -18.11
C PRO A 540 32.51 5.01 -17.93
N ALA A 541 32.94 4.63 -16.73
CA ALA A 541 34.34 4.28 -16.41
C ALA A 541 34.87 3.06 -17.19
N CYS A 542 33.98 2.24 -17.72
CA CYS A 542 34.36 1.09 -18.54
C CYS A 542 35.17 1.49 -19.79
N TYR A 543 34.91 2.64 -20.37
CA TYR A 543 35.64 3.15 -21.52
C TYR A 543 37.07 3.57 -21.18
N ASP A 544 37.32 4.01 -19.94
CA ASP A 544 38.68 4.29 -19.47
C ASP A 544 39.48 3.00 -19.26
N LYS A 545 38.85 1.91 -18.82
CA LYS A 545 39.47 0.61 -18.68
C LYS A 545 40.00 0.08 -20.03
N ILE A 546 39.29 0.31 -21.14
CA ILE A 546 39.74 -0.07 -22.49
C ILE A 546 40.55 1.02 -23.17
N ARG A 547 40.93 2.08 -22.43
CA ARG A 547 41.79 3.19 -22.87
C ARG A 547 41.31 3.93 -24.12
N TRP A 548 39.98 4.06 -24.29
CA TRP A 548 39.46 4.89 -25.36
C TRP A 548 39.74 6.38 -25.07
N PRO A 549 40.15 7.17 -26.07
CA PRO A 549 40.30 8.62 -25.91
C PRO A 549 39.02 9.26 -25.44
N ARG A 550 39.10 10.35 -24.65
CA ARG A 550 37.93 11.03 -24.10
C ARG A 550 36.99 11.62 -25.15
N ASP A 551 37.55 12.02 -26.27
CA ASP A 551 36.87 12.60 -27.45
C ASP A 551 36.38 11.55 -28.46
N TYR A 552 36.61 10.26 -28.20
CA TYR A 552 36.19 9.23 -29.10
C TYR A 552 34.66 9.13 -29.19
N SER A 553 34.13 9.22 -30.42
CA SER A 553 32.69 9.32 -30.67
C SER A 553 31.89 8.17 -30.08
N ALA A 554 32.47 6.96 -30.03
CA ALA A 554 31.78 5.80 -29.45
C ALA A 554 31.64 5.83 -27.91
N ARG A 555 32.23 6.82 -27.24
CA ARG A 555 31.94 7.09 -25.81
C ARG A 555 30.60 7.82 -25.58
N LYS A 556 29.97 8.35 -26.63
CA LYS A 556 28.66 8.97 -26.54
C LYS A 556 27.61 7.87 -26.37
N SER A 557 27.19 7.68 -25.16
CA SER A 557 26.18 6.68 -24.76
C SER A 557 24.88 7.33 -24.35
N PHE A 558 23.79 6.62 -24.50
CA PHE A 558 22.53 7.00 -23.85
C PHE A 558 22.67 6.86 -22.34
N GLN A 559 22.25 7.89 -21.63
CA GLN A 559 22.18 7.87 -20.17
C GLN A 559 20.83 7.35 -19.70
N ILE A 560 20.83 6.52 -18.66
CA ILE A 560 19.64 6.05 -17.99
C ILE A 560 19.16 7.14 -17.03
N LEU A 561 17.89 7.54 -17.11
CA LEU A 561 17.35 8.62 -16.29
C LEU A 561 17.35 8.30 -14.78
N ASN A 562 17.11 7.05 -14.44
CA ASN A 562 17.00 6.56 -13.06
C ASN A 562 17.78 5.26 -12.89
N PRO A 563 19.13 5.28 -13.02
CA PRO A 563 19.94 4.07 -12.93
C PRO A 563 19.93 3.50 -11.50
N LEU A 564 20.10 2.20 -11.38
CA LEU A 564 20.28 1.53 -10.08
C LEU A 564 21.57 1.97 -9.37
N GLY A 565 22.58 2.33 -10.15
CA GLY A 565 23.88 2.80 -9.68
C GLY A 565 24.71 3.36 -10.83
N GLU A 566 25.84 3.98 -10.51
CA GLU A 566 26.77 4.52 -11.52
C GLU A 566 27.31 3.42 -12.45
N ASP A 567 27.49 2.23 -11.94
CA ASP A 567 27.96 1.04 -12.66
C ASP A 567 27.00 0.54 -13.75
N THR A 568 25.74 1.00 -13.75
CA THR A 568 24.70 0.67 -14.73
C THR A 568 24.04 1.90 -15.33
N SER A 569 24.76 3.03 -15.39
CA SER A 569 24.17 4.34 -15.68
C SER A 569 24.07 4.70 -17.16
N ILE A 570 24.72 3.93 -18.04
CA ILE A 570 24.70 4.16 -19.50
C ILE A 570 24.45 2.88 -20.29
N MET A 571 23.90 3.03 -21.50
CA MET A 571 23.81 1.92 -22.46
C MET A 571 25.14 1.75 -23.22
N ARG A 572 25.56 0.50 -23.36
CA ARG A 572 26.82 0.15 -24.05
C ARG A 572 26.81 0.48 -25.53
N THR A 573 27.87 1.08 -26.00
CA THR A 573 28.16 1.27 -27.44
C THR A 573 29.11 0.20 -28.01
N THR A 574 29.67 -0.63 -27.14
CA THR A 574 30.55 -1.76 -27.45
C THR A 574 30.42 -2.82 -26.36
N THR A 575 30.69 -4.07 -26.72
CA THR A 575 30.71 -5.23 -25.81
C THR A 575 32.10 -5.51 -25.23
N LEU A 576 33.14 -4.79 -25.70
CA LEU A 576 34.52 -5.04 -25.28
C LEU A 576 34.76 -4.97 -23.76
N PRO A 577 34.29 -3.94 -23.04
CA PRO A 577 34.50 -3.89 -21.59
C PRO A 577 33.89 -5.09 -20.87
N SER A 578 32.66 -5.45 -21.23
CA SER A 578 31.95 -6.58 -20.62
C SER A 578 32.68 -7.91 -20.87
N MET A 579 33.14 -8.15 -22.11
CA MET A 579 33.92 -9.34 -22.44
C MET A 579 35.23 -9.39 -21.64
N LEU A 580 35.97 -8.27 -21.55
CA LEU A 580 37.22 -8.21 -20.78
C LEU A 580 36.98 -8.41 -19.28
N ASP A 581 35.91 -7.89 -18.73
CA ASP A 581 35.54 -8.09 -17.31
C ASP A 581 35.25 -9.58 -17.02
N ILE A 582 34.57 -10.30 -17.91
CA ILE A 582 34.32 -11.74 -17.78
C ILE A 582 35.62 -12.56 -17.93
N LEU A 583 36.48 -12.23 -18.91
CA LEU A 583 37.77 -12.88 -19.04
C LEU A 583 38.64 -12.65 -17.81
N THR A 584 38.70 -11.43 -17.30
CA THR A 584 39.44 -11.07 -16.07
C THR A 584 38.90 -11.84 -14.86
N ARG A 585 37.58 -11.95 -14.71
CA ARG A 585 36.95 -12.72 -13.64
C ARG A 585 37.41 -14.19 -13.73
N ASN A 586 37.33 -14.82 -14.89
CA ASN A 586 37.75 -16.20 -15.08
C ASN A 586 39.24 -16.39 -14.75
N TYR A 587 40.09 -15.46 -15.18
CA TYR A 587 41.49 -15.47 -14.86
C TYR A 587 41.75 -15.38 -13.34
N ASN A 588 41.06 -14.50 -12.67
CA ASN A 588 41.15 -14.32 -11.21
C ASN A 588 40.68 -15.56 -10.43
N TYR A 589 39.72 -16.31 -10.97
CA TYR A 589 39.28 -17.61 -10.46
C TYR A 589 40.29 -18.76 -10.79
N ARG A 590 41.45 -18.43 -11.34
CA ARG A 590 42.51 -19.40 -11.67
C ARG A 590 42.13 -20.39 -12.78
N ASN A 591 41.14 -20.09 -13.60
CA ASN A 591 40.90 -20.86 -14.83
C ASN A 591 42.12 -20.71 -15.75
N LYS A 592 42.68 -21.82 -16.24
CA LYS A 592 43.90 -21.79 -17.05
C LYS A 592 43.69 -21.23 -18.46
N SER A 593 42.50 -21.38 -19.00
CA SER A 593 42.09 -20.86 -20.29
C SER A 593 40.62 -20.55 -20.32
N ALA A 594 40.21 -19.61 -21.16
CA ALA A 594 38.81 -19.37 -21.50
C ALA A 594 38.69 -18.98 -22.97
N ARG A 595 37.62 -19.42 -23.60
CA ARG A 595 37.22 -19.05 -24.96
C ARG A 595 35.75 -18.72 -24.91
N LEU A 596 35.43 -17.44 -25.06
CA LEU A 596 34.07 -16.91 -24.82
C LEU A 596 33.60 -16.18 -26.08
N TYR A 597 32.30 -16.28 -26.36
CA TYR A 597 31.66 -15.46 -27.36
C TYR A 597 30.38 -14.85 -26.83
N GLU A 598 30.03 -13.68 -27.35
CA GLU A 598 28.77 -13.02 -27.11
C GLU A 598 28.21 -12.44 -28.40
N LEU A 599 26.98 -12.80 -28.76
CA LEU A 599 26.20 -12.12 -29.80
C LEU A 599 25.24 -11.17 -29.14
N ALA A 600 25.58 -9.89 -29.13
CA ALA A 600 24.88 -8.91 -28.30
C ALA A 600 24.55 -7.62 -29.06
N ARG A 601 23.57 -6.89 -28.53
CA ARG A 601 23.23 -5.57 -29.06
C ARG A 601 24.10 -4.48 -28.45
N VAL A 602 24.42 -3.49 -29.27
CA VAL A 602 25.02 -2.22 -28.89
C VAL A 602 24.10 -1.07 -29.35
N TYR A 603 24.20 0.06 -28.66
CA TYR A 603 23.24 1.17 -28.78
C TYR A 603 23.99 2.45 -29.13
N LEU A 604 23.94 2.84 -30.40
CA LEU A 604 24.67 4.00 -30.89
C LEU A 604 23.73 5.21 -31.00
N PRO A 605 24.16 6.42 -30.59
CA PRO A 605 23.37 7.64 -30.79
C PRO A 605 23.22 7.94 -32.29
N GLY A 606 22.14 8.64 -32.66
CA GLY A 606 21.92 9.14 -34.01
C GLY A 606 20.86 8.42 -34.80
N GLY A 607 19.98 7.64 -34.15
CA GLY A 607 18.76 7.13 -34.76
C GLY A 607 17.72 8.23 -35.02
N GLU A 608 16.80 7.96 -35.92
CA GLU A 608 15.62 8.79 -36.15
C GLU A 608 14.79 8.83 -34.86
N ASP A 609 14.07 9.91 -34.63
CA ASP A 609 13.22 10.12 -33.45
C ASP A 609 13.96 10.13 -32.08
N GLY A 610 15.28 10.33 -32.06
CA GLY A 610 16.06 10.35 -30.81
C GLY A 610 16.29 8.97 -30.19
N LEU A 611 15.92 7.90 -30.86
CA LEU A 611 16.16 6.53 -30.43
C LEU A 611 17.58 6.08 -30.78
N ALA A 612 18.01 4.97 -30.19
CA ALA A 612 19.31 4.38 -30.50
C ALA A 612 19.29 3.64 -31.83
N ASN A 613 20.40 3.74 -32.60
CA ASN A 613 20.70 2.78 -33.64
C ASN A 613 21.19 1.48 -32.99
N GLU A 614 20.38 0.45 -33.03
CA GLU A 614 20.71 -0.85 -32.47
C GLU A 614 21.41 -1.72 -33.51
N SER A 615 22.55 -2.23 -33.12
CA SER A 615 23.32 -3.17 -33.98
C SER A 615 23.68 -4.41 -33.16
N LYS A 616 23.61 -5.58 -33.80
CA LYS A 616 24.14 -6.82 -33.23
C LYS A 616 25.62 -6.96 -33.56
N VAL A 617 26.39 -7.30 -32.53
CA VAL A 617 27.85 -7.47 -32.63
C VAL A 617 28.22 -8.83 -32.06
N LEU A 618 28.95 -9.62 -32.85
CA LEU A 618 29.60 -10.82 -32.37
C LEU A 618 30.95 -10.46 -31.80
N THR A 619 31.16 -10.76 -30.53
CA THR A 619 32.44 -10.53 -29.82
C THR A 619 33.02 -11.86 -29.39
N LEU A 620 34.27 -12.07 -29.71
CA LEU A 620 35.05 -13.23 -29.28
C LEU A 620 36.14 -12.77 -28.32
N GLY A 621 36.34 -13.49 -27.24
CA GLY A 621 37.39 -13.25 -26.26
C GLY A 621 38.03 -14.57 -25.82
N ALA A 622 39.34 -14.61 -25.72
CA ALA A 622 40.04 -15.82 -25.28
C ALA A 622 41.37 -15.50 -24.61
N TYR A 623 41.80 -16.40 -23.73
CA TYR A 623 43.14 -16.46 -23.18
C TYR A 623 43.53 -17.92 -22.87
N GLY A 624 44.83 -18.20 -22.78
CA GLY A 624 45.41 -19.52 -22.50
C GLY A 624 46.74 -19.72 -23.21
N GLU A 625 47.43 -20.82 -22.94
CA GLU A 625 48.74 -21.12 -23.52
C GLU A 625 48.69 -21.28 -25.06
N ASP A 626 47.55 -21.76 -25.60
CA ASP A 626 47.33 -21.98 -27.02
C ASP A 626 46.68 -20.80 -27.75
N MET A 627 46.56 -19.64 -27.10
CA MET A 627 45.86 -18.48 -27.63
C MET A 627 46.82 -17.33 -27.91
N ASP A 628 47.03 -17.06 -29.20
CA ASP A 628 47.77 -15.90 -29.67
C ASP A 628 46.96 -15.10 -30.72
N PHE A 629 47.56 -14.07 -31.26
CA PHE A 629 46.94 -13.23 -32.29
C PHE A 629 46.54 -14.03 -33.53
N TYR A 630 47.38 -14.98 -33.93
CA TYR A 630 47.15 -15.76 -35.15
C TYR A 630 46.04 -16.79 -34.95
N ALA A 631 45.99 -17.45 -33.82
CA ALA A 631 44.89 -18.35 -33.46
C ALA A 631 43.55 -17.62 -33.44
N MET A 632 43.49 -16.39 -32.92
CA MET A 632 42.29 -15.58 -32.92
C MET A 632 41.93 -15.05 -34.31
N LYS A 633 42.93 -14.64 -35.12
CA LYS A 633 42.73 -14.15 -36.48
C LYS A 633 42.24 -15.25 -37.41
N ASP A 634 42.81 -16.43 -37.30
CA ASP A 634 42.45 -17.61 -38.11
C ASP A 634 40.98 -17.98 -37.87
N ARG A 635 40.56 -18.00 -36.61
CA ARG A 635 39.15 -18.25 -36.22
C ARG A 635 38.18 -17.22 -36.81
N LYS A 636 38.57 -15.96 -36.84
CA LYS A 636 37.76 -14.88 -37.44
C LYS A 636 37.59 -15.07 -38.97
N SER A 637 38.54 -15.68 -39.63
CA SER A 637 38.50 -15.89 -41.08
C SER A 637 37.56 -17.03 -41.50
N VAL A 638 37.11 -17.85 -40.55
CA VAL A 638 36.23 -19.01 -40.76
C VAL A 638 34.78 -18.71 -40.39
N VAL A 639 34.53 -17.66 -39.59
CA VAL A 639 33.21 -17.16 -39.21
C VAL A 639 32.82 -16.01 -40.15
#